data_9b4d5c1948a6215586395c5297092aeb
#
_entry.id   9b4d5c1948a6215586395c5297092aeb
#
_cell.length_a   1.000
_cell.length_b   1.000
_cell.length_c   1.000
_cell.angle_alpha   90.00
_cell.angle_beta   90.00
_cell.angle_gamma   90.00
#
_symmetry.space_group_name_H-M   'P 1'
#
loop_
_entity.id
_entity.type
_entity.pdbx_description
1 polymer ?
#
loop_
_entity_poly.entity_id
_entity_poly.type
_entity_poly.pdbx_seq_one_letter_code
_entity_poly.pdbx_strand_id
1 'polypeptide(L)'
;MPVLGRVAGLWRRLLQPLNRSVRTRFVTLALLPLAVGFPVLLLLLAGWGGAAFEELLVFKVRSDLAVAATYFERVQNDVGRSIEALASSEALADARRQPRARSSDVLLRERARSLGLDYLLLLDAHQRVVAASLPASLGLRYPQPSVALAASGGTQRTMLDVFSPAQLAALSPSLRTRSHIVLLATPGARPSGRRVSDNGLLLHAAARVPGRPLVLVGGVLLNRNLEFIDRIRRLVYPQGSLPASSRGSATLFLDDTRIATTVTQPRGGRVIGSRVSQEVSAQVLGRGQAWLNRARVVSDWYVSGYQPLRDSRGQRIGMLYVGFLEQPFVLAKWMALAVLFVLFAITMAAAAWVSWRFARSVIGPVERLRQTMSEVAAGRLDARVGTLPQQDELALLAAHFDALLARLEAQNQAMLRWAGELDGKVAERTRELAAANHTLLSAQQQLFKSEKLAAIGQLAAGTAHEINNPVAVIQGNLELMQELLGEAAAPVLPEIRLMREQVQRIRLIVAKLLQYARPSEYAGDLQQVQPREVFQDSLLLVGYQMNRGNIAVVKQWHSSATLLANRFELQQILINLILNAIQAMPQGGVLTLSAHDAPGSDGRPGLRLSVADNGNGIAEADMARLFDPFFTSKHDGTGLGLWVCQGWRSVVAA
;
A
#
# COMPACT_ATOMS: atom_id res chain seq x y z
N MET A 1 46.25 -11.02 -0.82
CA MET A 1 46.84 -11.18 0.54
C MET A 1 47.03 -9.90 1.40
N PRO A 2 46.90 -8.65 0.91
CA PRO A 2 47.10 -7.48 1.79
C PRO A 2 45.89 -7.12 2.68
N VAL A 3 44.67 -7.64 2.39
CA VAL A 3 43.46 -7.32 3.15
C VAL A 3 43.41 -8.08 4.48
N LEU A 4 43.82 -9.34 4.50
CA LEU A 4 43.89 -10.17 5.71
C LEU A 4 44.83 -9.62 6.78
N GLY A 5 45.97 -9.01 6.38
CA GLY A 5 46.92 -8.38 7.30
C GLY A 5 46.40 -7.12 7.98
N ARG A 6 45.60 -6.31 7.25
CA ARG A 6 44.95 -5.11 7.83
C ARG A 6 43.84 -5.48 8.80
N VAL A 7 43.06 -6.52 8.50
CA VAL A 7 42.00 -7.03 9.39
C VAL A 7 42.61 -7.61 10.67
N ALA A 8 43.69 -8.41 10.57
CA ALA A 8 44.41 -8.93 11.75
C ALA A 8 45.02 -7.83 12.62
N GLY A 9 45.52 -6.74 12.01
CA GLY A 9 46.05 -5.58 12.70
C GLY A 9 44.94 -4.79 13.47
N LEU A 10 43.77 -4.66 12.85
CA LEU A 10 42.59 -4.05 13.47
C LEU A 10 42.08 -4.88 14.66
N TRP A 11 42.03 -6.20 14.48
CA TRP A 11 41.64 -7.13 15.54
C TRP A 11 42.61 -7.10 16.73
N ARG A 12 43.93 -7.03 16.48
CA ARG A 12 44.92 -6.87 17.58
C ARG A 12 44.75 -5.55 18.33
N ARG A 13 44.45 -4.43 17.65
CA ARG A 13 44.20 -3.14 18.30
C ARG A 13 42.87 -3.11 19.09
N LEU A 14 41.84 -3.77 18.56
CA LEU A 14 40.54 -3.93 19.23
C LEU A 14 40.63 -4.88 20.46
N LEU A 15 41.51 -5.89 20.41
CA LEU A 15 41.70 -6.87 21.47
C LEU A 15 42.73 -6.46 22.53
N GLN A 16 43.59 -5.44 22.29
CA GLN A 16 44.56 -4.95 23.24
C GLN A 16 43.95 -4.40 24.57
N PRO A 17 42.81 -3.69 24.61
CA PRO A 17 42.20 -3.27 25.86
C PRO A 17 41.61 -4.41 26.69
N LEU A 18 41.35 -5.59 26.08
CA LEU A 18 40.82 -6.77 26.77
C LEU A 18 41.75 -7.32 27.84
N ASN A 19 43.05 -7.06 27.75
CA ASN A 19 43.99 -7.57 28.74
C ASN A 19 44.13 -6.70 29.99
N ARG A 20 43.52 -5.52 30.04
CA ARG A 20 43.71 -4.53 31.11
C ARG A 20 42.64 -4.57 32.21
N SER A 21 41.45 -5.12 31.96
CA SER A 21 40.40 -5.14 32.97
C SER A 21 39.39 -6.27 32.72
N VAL A 22 39.05 -7.00 33.76
CA VAL A 22 37.98 -8.03 33.72
C VAL A 22 36.64 -7.44 33.28
N ARG A 23 36.41 -6.18 33.65
CA ARG A 23 35.20 -5.42 33.24
C ARG A 23 35.10 -5.26 31.73
N THR A 24 36.20 -4.87 31.07
CA THR A 24 36.22 -4.72 29.61
C THR A 24 36.10 -6.08 28.91
N ARG A 25 36.69 -7.14 29.46
CA ARG A 25 36.51 -8.50 28.93
C ARG A 25 35.04 -8.94 28.95
N PHE A 26 34.36 -8.75 30.06
CA PHE A 26 32.96 -9.16 30.24
C PHE A 26 32.03 -8.41 29.27
N VAL A 27 32.15 -7.09 29.21
CA VAL A 27 31.34 -6.24 28.32
C VAL A 27 31.62 -6.56 26.86
N THR A 28 32.90 -6.76 26.51
CA THR A 28 33.26 -7.10 25.12
C THR A 28 32.76 -8.50 24.72
N LEU A 29 32.89 -9.48 25.61
CA LEU A 29 32.43 -10.85 25.34
C LEU A 29 30.91 -10.91 25.19
N ALA A 30 30.19 -10.10 25.97
CA ALA A 30 28.73 -10.03 25.87
C ALA A 30 28.25 -9.26 24.61
N LEU A 31 28.96 -8.20 24.22
CA LEU A 31 28.55 -7.34 23.11
C LEU A 31 29.15 -7.75 21.75
N LEU A 32 30.30 -8.43 21.73
CA LEU A 32 31.01 -8.80 20.50
C LEU A 32 30.15 -9.67 19.56
N PRO A 33 29.47 -10.74 20.03
CA PRO A 33 28.60 -11.56 19.17
C PRO A 33 27.46 -10.73 18.54
N LEU A 34 26.88 -9.84 19.34
CA LEU A 34 25.83 -8.93 18.87
C LEU A 34 26.38 -7.89 17.89
N ALA A 35 27.53 -7.29 18.18
CA ALA A 35 28.15 -6.26 17.36
C ALA A 35 28.67 -6.79 16.01
N VAL A 36 29.01 -8.08 15.92
CA VAL A 36 29.46 -8.74 14.69
C VAL A 36 28.28 -9.45 14.00
N GLY A 37 27.50 -10.20 14.75
CA GLY A 37 26.42 -11.03 14.18
C GLY A 37 25.29 -10.18 13.57
N PHE A 38 24.95 -9.06 14.19
CA PHE A 38 23.86 -8.24 13.66
C PHE A 38 24.19 -7.50 12.37
N PRO A 39 25.33 -6.82 12.19
CA PRO A 39 25.69 -6.25 10.90
C PRO A 39 25.73 -7.30 9.79
N VAL A 40 26.24 -8.51 10.09
CA VAL A 40 26.25 -9.63 9.15
C VAL A 40 24.81 -10.05 8.82
N LEU A 41 23.95 -10.22 9.82
CA LEU A 41 22.54 -10.53 9.64
C LEU A 41 21.82 -9.43 8.85
N LEU A 42 22.09 -8.17 9.17
CA LEU A 42 21.49 -7.03 8.47
C LEU A 42 21.96 -6.94 7.02
N LEU A 43 23.22 -7.23 6.74
CA LEU A 43 23.75 -7.31 5.37
C LEU A 43 23.14 -8.48 4.61
N LEU A 44 22.99 -9.64 5.23
CA LEU A 44 22.30 -10.79 4.64
C LEU A 44 20.83 -10.50 4.36
N LEU A 45 20.11 -9.90 5.31
CA LEU A 45 18.73 -9.49 5.14
C LEU A 45 18.59 -8.39 4.08
N ALA A 46 19.49 -7.41 4.05
CA ALA A 46 19.48 -6.35 3.04
C ALA A 46 19.79 -6.89 1.64
N GLY A 47 20.72 -7.83 1.52
CA GLY A 47 21.11 -8.44 0.25
C GLY A 47 20.07 -9.46 -0.23
N TRP A 48 19.86 -10.53 0.53
CA TRP A 48 18.95 -11.61 0.15
C TRP A 48 17.49 -11.18 0.19
N GLY A 49 17.06 -10.50 1.25
CA GLY A 49 15.72 -9.95 1.36
C GLY A 49 15.47 -8.87 0.30
N GLY A 50 16.52 -8.10 -0.08
CA GLY A 50 16.45 -7.15 -1.18
C GLY A 50 16.18 -7.82 -2.52
N ALA A 51 16.90 -8.90 -2.84
CA ALA A 51 16.71 -9.66 -4.07
C ALA A 51 15.32 -10.32 -4.12
N ALA A 52 14.92 -10.99 -3.04
CA ALA A 52 13.60 -11.60 -2.92
C ALA A 52 12.46 -10.56 -3.05
N PHE A 53 12.66 -9.37 -2.49
CA PHE A 53 11.70 -8.28 -2.60
C PHE A 53 11.58 -7.76 -4.05
N GLU A 54 12.69 -7.62 -4.76
CA GLU A 54 12.68 -7.25 -6.18
C GLU A 54 11.98 -8.31 -7.03
N GLU A 55 12.26 -9.58 -6.77
CA GLU A 55 11.60 -10.69 -7.46
C GLU A 55 10.09 -10.70 -7.22
N LEU A 56 9.64 -10.44 -5.99
CA LEU A 56 8.23 -10.29 -5.66
C LEU A 56 7.56 -9.13 -6.41
N LEU A 57 8.25 -7.99 -6.53
CA LEU A 57 7.71 -6.84 -7.28
C LEU A 57 7.62 -7.16 -8.79
N VAL A 58 8.60 -7.86 -9.34
CA VAL A 58 8.59 -8.32 -10.74
C VAL A 58 7.49 -9.36 -10.94
N PHE A 59 7.33 -10.31 -10.02
CA PHE A 59 6.25 -11.29 -10.05
C PHE A 59 4.88 -10.61 -10.02
N LYS A 60 4.70 -9.63 -9.11
CA LYS A 60 3.47 -8.85 -9.04
C LYS A 60 3.18 -8.15 -10.37
N VAL A 61 4.14 -7.41 -10.94
CA VAL A 61 3.89 -6.70 -12.20
C VAL A 61 3.65 -7.66 -13.37
N ARG A 62 4.23 -8.86 -13.34
CA ARG A 62 3.93 -9.93 -14.32
C ARG A 62 2.47 -10.35 -14.22
N SER A 63 1.97 -10.59 -13.01
CA SER A 63 0.58 -10.92 -12.76
C SER A 63 -0.34 -9.77 -13.19
N ASP A 64 0.01 -8.53 -12.82
CA ASP A 64 -0.73 -7.33 -13.18
C ASP A 64 -0.83 -7.17 -14.71
N LEU A 65 0.28 -7.43 -15.42
CA LEU A 65 0.32 -7.39 -16.89
C LEU A 65 -0.54 -8.49 -17.51
N ALA A 66 -0.52 -9.69 -16.96
CA ALA A 66 -1.37 -10.79 -17.43
C ALA A 66 -2.86 -10.44 -17.27
N VAL A 67 -3.26 -9.87 -16.14
CA VAL A 67 -4.64 -9.38 -15.91
C VAL A 67 -5.02 -8.32 -16.94
N ALA A 68 -4.14 -7.35 -17.20
CA ALA A 68 -4.37 -6.31 -18.20
C ALA A 68 -4.51 -6.88 -19.60
N ALA A 69 -3.65 -7.83 -19.96
CA ALA A 69 -3.67 -8.49 -21.26
C ALA A 69 -4.95 -9.31 -21.46
N THR A 70 -5.33 -10.11 -20.48
CA THR A 70 -6.58 -10.89 -20.50
C THR A 70 -7.79 -9.99 -20.61
N TYR A 71 -7.80 -8.86 -19.90
CA TYR A 71 -8.88 -7.88 -20.03
C TYR A 71 -8.89 -7.24 -21.42
N PHE A 72 -7.73 -6.91 -21.96
CA PHE A 72 -7.62 -6.36 -23.31
C PHE A 72 -8.18 -7.34 -24.36
N GLU A 73 -7.77 -8.61 -24.31
CA GLU A 73 -8.30 -9.69 -25.16
C GLU A 73 -9.80 -9.87 -24.99
N ARG A 74 -10.29 -9.78 -23.75
CA ARG A 74 -11.72 -9.86 -23.49
C ARG A 74 -12.48 -8.73 -24.16
N VAL A 75 -12.00 -7.47 -24.04
CA VAL A 75 -12.65 -6.34 -24.72
C VAL A 75 -12.63 -6.52 -26.24
N GLN A 76 -11.55 -7.07 -26.79
CA GLN A 76 -11.51 -7.46 -28.21
C GLN A 76 -12.65 -8.43 -28.56
N ASN A 77 -12.79 -9.50 -27.78
CA ASN A 77 -13.82 -10.51 -27.99
C ASN A 77 -15.23 -9.95 -27.77
N ASP A 78 -15.41 -9.04 -26.81
CA ASP A 78 -16.71 -8.42 -26.54
C ASP A 78 -17.14 -7.48 -27.65
N VAL A 79 -16.23 -6.70 -28.22
CA VAL A 79 -16.49 -5.89 -29.42
C VAL A 79 -16.89 -6.79 -30.56
N GLY A 80 -16.18 -7.90 -30.78
CA GLY A 80 -16.50 -8.86 -31.81
C GLY A 80 -17.90 -9.46 -31.65
N ARG A 81 -18.19 -10.00 -30.49
CA ARG A 81 -19.51 -10.58 -30.17
C ARG A 81 -20.65 -9.56 -30.33
N SER A 82 -20.41 -8.33 -29.89
CA SER A 82 -21.39 -7.25 -30.04
C SER A 82 -21.70 -6.94 -31.51
N ILE A 83 -20.68 -6.91 -32.33
CA ILE A 83 -20.84 -6.71 -33.78
C ILE A 83 -21.58 -7.91 -34.43
N GLU A 84 -21.24 -9.13 -34.06
CA GLU A 84 -21.89 -10.34 -34.53
C GLU A 84 -23.35 -10.41 -34.11
N ALA A 85 -23.65 -10.16 -32.84
CA ALA A 85 -25.01 -10.11 -32.34
C ALA A 85 -25.85 -9.04 -33.05
N LEU A 86 -25.26 -7.88 -33.34
CA LEU A 86 -25.94 -6.83 -34.09
C LEU A 86 -26.12 -7.21 -35.56
N ALA A 87 -25.12 -7.86 -36.19
CA ALA A 87 -25.19 -8.30 -37.56
C ALA A 87 -26.31 -9.32 -37.79
N SER A 88 -26.58 -10.18 -36.81
CA SER A 88 -27.65 -11.19 -36.83
C SER A 88 -28.98 -10.69 -36.24
N SER A 89 -29.07 -9.43 -35.80
CA SER A 89 -30.28 -8.90 -35.14
C SER A 89 -31.41 -8.63 -36.11
N GLU A 90 -32.63 -8.94 -35.69
CA GLU A 90 -33.85 -8.57 -36.42
C GLU A 90 -33.97 -7.06 -36.65
N ALA A 91 -33.55 -6.25 -35.67
CA ALA A 91 -33.53 -4.80 -35.77
C ALA A 91 -32.74 -4.29 -36.99
N LEU A 92 -31.60 -4.90 -37.32
CA LEU A 92 -30.81 -4.55 -38.50
C LEU A 92 -31.50 -5.05 -39.79
N ALA A 93 -32.11 -6.22 -39.74
CA ALA A 93 -32.86 -6.76 -40.87
C ALA A 93 -34.09 -5.90 -41.19
N ASP A 94 -34.83 -5.45 -40.17
CA ASP A 94 -36.03 -4.62 -40.31
C ASP A 94 -35.74 -3.18 -40.74
N ALA A 95 -34.69 -2.55 -40.13
CA ALA A 95 -34.26 -1.21 -40.54
C ALA A 95 -33.94 -1.12 -42.05
N ARG A 96 -33.56 -2.23 -42.64
CA ARG A 96 -33.26 -2.32 -44.07
C ARG A 96 -34.45 -2.69 -44.94
N ARG A 97 -35.50 -3.29 -44.40
CA ARG A 97 -36.76 -3.54 -45.13
C ARG A 97 -37.55 -2.26 -45.34
N GLN A 98 -37.32 -1.25 -44.51
CA GLN A 98 -37.97 0.04 -44.65
C GLN A 98 -37.38 0.86 -45.78
N PRO A 99 -38.22 1.46 -46.66
CA PRO A 99 -37.75 2.15 -47.88
C PRO A 99 -37.02 3.46 -47.63
N ARG A 100 -36.91 3.91 -46.39
CA ARG A 100 -36.15 5.11 -46.01
C ARG A 100 -34.71 4.71 -45.68
N ALA A 101 -33.78 5.01 -46.60
CA ALA A 101 -32.33 4.76 -46.41
C ALA A 101 -31.77 5.29 -45.07
N ARG A 102 -32.43 6.27 -44.44
CA ARG A 102 -32.05 6.86 -43.13
C ARG A 102 -32.33 5.96 -41.92
N SER A 103 -33.16 4.91 -42.02
CA SER A 103 -33.48 4.06 -40.86
C SER A 103 -32.29 3.20 -40.43
N SER A 104 -31.48 2.70 -41.36
CA SER A 104 -30.27 1.93 -41.05
C SER A 104 -29.19 2.81 -40.40
N ASP A 105 -28.99 4.05 -40.86
CA ASP A 105 -28.01 4.97 -40.31
C ASP A 105 -28.38 5.40 -38.90
N VAL A 106 -29.67 5.61 -38.61
CA VAL A 106 -30.18 5.94 -37.28
C VAL A 106 -29.92 4.78 -36.33
N LEU A 107 -30.31 3.56 -36.74
CA LEU A 107 -30.06 2.35 -35.94
C LEU A 107 -28.57 2.16 -35.64
N LEU A 108 -27.72 2.27 -36.68
CA LEU A 108 -26.27 2.12 -36.49
C LEU A 108 -25.71 3.18 -35.57
N ARG A 109 -26.22 4.40 -35.60
CA ARG A 109 -25.80 5.50 -34.73
C ARG A 109 -26.20 5.24 -33.27
N GLU A 110 -27.42 4.82 -33.04
CA GLU A 110 -27.91 4.47 -31.71
C GLU A 110 -27.14 3.29 -31.12
N ARG A 111 -26.94 2.26 -31.93
CA ARG A 111 -26.20 1.07 -31.52
C ARG A 111 -24.71 1.33 -31.31
N ALA A 112 -24.09 2.17 -32.14
CA ALA A 112 -22.72 2.59 -31.91
C ALA A 112 -22.57 3.27 -30.54
N ARG A 113 -23.48 4.17 -30.20
CA ARG A 113 -23.50 4.85 -28.88
C ARG A 113 -23.73 3.87 -27.72
N SER A 114 -24.72 3.00 -27.85
CA SER A 114 -25.06 2.02 -26.80
C SER A 114 -23.96 1.01 -26.53
N LEU A 115 -23.20 0.64 -27.57
CA LEU A 115 -22.08 -0.29 -27.51
C LEU A 115 -20.73 0.41 -27.20
N GLY A 116 -20.70 1.74 -27.09
CA GLY A 116 -19.47 2.49 -26.89
C GLY A 116 -18.50 2.43 -28.08
N LEU A 117 -19.02 2.24 -29.28
CA LEU A 117 -18.22 2.20 -30.50
C LEU A 117 -18.12 3.58 -31.14
N ASP A 118 -16.96 3.90 -31.67
CA ASP A 118 -16.73 5.18 -32.38
C ASP A 118 -17.40 5.19 -33.74
N TYR A 119 -17.53 4.01 -34.37
CA TYR A 119 -18.23 3.87 -35.63
C TYR A 119 -18.85 2.47 -35.81
N LEU A 120 -19.93 2.42 -36.58
CA LEU A 120 -20.54 1.23 -37.14
C LEU A 120 -20.83 1.49 -38.61
N LEU A 121 -20.40 0.57 -39.47
CA LEU A 121 -20.51 0.68 -40.92
C LEU A 121 -21.08 -0.62 -41.47
N LEU A 122 -21.97 -0.52 -42.41
CA LEU A 122 -22.43 -1.64 -43.18
C LEU A 122 -21.79 -1.59 -44.57
N LEU A 123 -21.08 -2.64 -44.95
CA LEU A 123 -20.34 -2.74 -46.20
C LEU A 123 -21.05 -3.66 -47.18
N ASP A 124 -20.95 -3.34 -48.47
CA ASP A 124 -21.34 -4.22 -49.55
C ASP A 124 -20.23 -5.24 -49.89
N ALA A 125 -20.50 -6.08 -50.90
CA ALA A 125 -19.54 -7.07 -51.42
C ALA A 125 -18.25 -6.44 -51.96
N HIS A 126 -18.28 -5.17 -52.36
CA HIS A 126 -17.12 -4.39 -52.83
C HIS A 126 -16.42 -3.60 -51.71
N GLN A 127 -16.83 -3.84 -50.45
CA GLN A 127 -16.31 -3.17 -49.28
C GLN A 127 -16.61 -1.66 -49.24
N ARG A 128 -17.65 -1.21 -49.93
CA ARG A 128 -18.15 0.16 -49.89
C ARG A 128 -19.16 0.31 -48.76
N VAL A 129 -19.13 1.41 -48.09
CA VAL A 129 -20.05 1.73 -47.02
C VAL A 129 -21.41 2.10 -47.57
N VAL A 130 -22.41 1.26 -47.31
CA VAL A 130 -23.80 1.45 -47.76
C VAL A 130 -24.70 2.06 -46.67
N ALA A 131 -24.34 1.89 -45.40
CA ALA A 131 -24.95 2.57 -44.25
C ALA A 131 -23.92 2.80 -43.18
N ALA A 132 -24.06 3.90 -42.42
CA ALA A 132 -23.06 4.33 -41.46
C ALA A 132 -23.66 5.03 -40.26
N SER A 133 -23.06 4.79 -39.09
CA SER A 133 -23.29 5.63 -37.90
C SER A 133 -22.71 7.05 -38.07
N LEU A 134 -21.71 7.18 -38.94
CA LEU A 134 -21.02 8.43 -39.26
C LEU A 134 -21.32 8.82 -40.72
N PRO A 135 -22.06 9.92 -40.95
CA PRO A 135 -22.49 10.32 -42.32
C PRO A 135 -21.33 10.53 -43.29
N ALA A 136 -20.21 11.01 -42.81
CA ALA A 136 -19.03 11.31 -43.64
C ALA A 136 -18.40 10.07 -44.29
N SER A 137 -18.69 8.86 -43.78
CA SER A 137 -18.11 7.62 -44.30
C SER A 137 -18.94 6.92 -45.38
N LEU A 138 -20.12 7.42 -45.70
CA LEU A 138 -20.98 6.82 -46.72
C LEU A 138 -20.31 6.83 -48.12
N GLY A 139 -20.39 5.69 -48.82
CA GLY A 139 -19.79 5.51 -50.13
C GLY A 139 -18.29 5.24 -50.14
N LEU A 140 -17.60 5.42 -49.03
CA LEU A 140 -16.17 5.14 -48.94
C LEU A 140 -15.88 3.64 -49.01
N ARG A 141 -14.70 3.30 -49.50
CA ARG A 141 -14.18 1.92 -49.37
C ARG A 141 -13.52 1.78 -48.01
N TYR A 142 -13.87 0.70 -47.29
CA TYR A 142 -13.32 0.47 -45.96
C TYR A 142 -11.79 0.35 -45.99
N PRO A 143 -11.05 1.07 -45.16
CA PRO A 143 -9.59 1.19 -45.26
C PRO A 143 -8.80 -0.09 -44.92
N GLN A 144 -9.42 -1.06 -44.24
CA GLN A 144 -8.80 -2.34 -43.87
C GLN A 144 -9.59 -3.52 -44.44
N PRO A 145 -9.38 -3.84 -45.70
CA PRO A 145 -10.16 -4.86 -46.40
C PRO A 145 -9.98 -6.27 -45.79
N SER A 146 -8.84 -6.57 -45.18
CA SER A 146 -8.57 -7.89 -44.62
C SER A 146 -9.60 -8.33 -43.58
N VAL A 147 -10.08 -7.42 -42.74
CA VAL A 147 -11.08 -7.69 -41.68
C VAL A 147 -12.46 -7.96 -42.31
N ALA A 148 -12.84 -7.12 -43.27
CA ALA A 148 -14.10 -7.28 -43.99
C ALA A 148 -14.12 -8.56 -44.86
N LEU A 149 -13.00 -8.90 -45.50
CA LEU A 149 -12.85 -10.14 -46.30
C LEU A 149 -12.90 -11.38 -45.41
N ALA A 150 -12.23 -11.36 -44.24
CA ALA A 150 -12.28 -12.46 -43.27
C ALA A 150 -13.72 -12.72 -42.79
N ALA A 151 -14.48 -11.65 -42.51
CA ALA A 151 -15.88 -11.76 -42.12
C ALA A 151 -16.77 -12.28 -43.26
N SER A 152 -16.46 -11.92 -44.51
CA SER A 152 -17.17 -12.44 -45.67
C SER A 152 -17.03 -13.96 -45.82
N GLY A 153 -15.91 -14.55 -45.41
CA GLY A 153 -15.67 -15.99 -45.33
C GLY A 153 -16.37 -16.71 -44.17
N GLY A 154 -17.23 -16.05 -43.43
CA GLY A 154 -18.02 -16.63 -42.33
C GLY A 154 -17.34 -16.67 -40.98
N THR A 155 -16.13 -16.15 -40.83
CA THR A 155 -15.42 -16.03 -39.57
C THR A 155 -15.50 -14.60 -39.03
N GLN A 156 -16.12 -14.44 -37.86
CA GLN A 156 -15.99 -13.20 -37.10
C GLN A 156 -14.51 -12.94 -36.81
N ARG A 157 -14.06 -11.70 -37.04
CA ARG A 157 -12.71 -11.31 -36.72
C ARG A 157 -12.68 -9.96 -36.00
N THR A 158 -12.12 -9.96 -34.81
CA THR A 158 -11.76 -8.74 -34.09
C THR A 158 -10.26 -8.55 -34.20
N MET A 159 -9.83 -7.39 -34.61
CA MET A 159 -8.42 -7.09 -34.87
C MET A 159 -8.05 -5.72 -34.34
N LEU A 160 -6.76 -5.58 -34.10
CA LEU A 160 -6.15 -4.32 -33.74
C LEU A 160 -5.29 -3.86 -34.91
N ASP A 161 -5.59 -2.71 -35.49
CA ASP A 161 -4.86 -2.21 -36.65
C ASP A 161 -4.53 -0.72 -36.52
N VAL A 162 -3.49 -0.31 -37.24
CA VAL A 162 -3.05 1.08 -37.33
C VAL A 162 -3.68 1.72 -38.55
N PHE A 163 -4.39 2.81 -38.32
CA PHE A 163 -5.00 3.62 -39.37
C PHE A 163 -4.21 4.90 -39.57
N SER A 164 -3.94 5.21 -40.85
CA SER A 164 -3.28 6.46 -41.22
C SER A 164 -4.21 7.67 -41.00
N PRO A 165 -3.66 8.90 -40.91
CA PRO A 165 -4.45 10.12 -40.75
C PRO A 165 -5.48 10.31 -41.86
N ALA A 166 -5.16 9.89 -43.10
CA ALA A 166 -6.06 9.95 -44.25
C ALA A 166 -7.22 8.98 -44.08
N GLN A 167 -6.95 7.74 -43.64
CA GLN A 167 -7.96 6.72 -43.36
C GLN A 167 -8.92 7.16 -42.23
N LEU A 168 -8.38 7.73 -41.18
CA LEU A 168 -9.16 8.27 -40.04
C LEU A 168 -10.04 9.44 -40.47
N ALA A 169 -9.49 10.36 -41.25
CA ALA A 169 -10.21 11.52 -41.76
C ALA A 169 -11.36 11.08 -42.68
N ALA A 170 -11.14 10.05 -43.50
CA ALA A 170 -12.17 9.46 -44.37
C ALA A 170 -13.33 8.86 -43.55
N LEU A 171 -13.04 8.19 -42.43
CA LEU A 171 -14.07 7.69 -41.52
C LEU A 171 -14.77 8.83 -40.77
N SER A 172 -14.01 9.71 -40.13
CA SER A 172 -14.55 10.89 -39.45
C SER A 172 -13.44 11.89 -39.13
N PRO A 173 -13.69 13.20 -39.31
CA PRO A 173 -12.77 14.25 -38.82
C PRO A 173 -12.47 14.17 -37.34
N SER A 174 -13.44 13.76 -36.51
CA SER A 174 -13.27 13.62 -35.05
C SER A 174 -12.28 12.54 -34.69
N LEU A 175 -12.25 11.42 -35.42
CA LEU A 175 -11.27 10.35 -35.21
C LEU A 175 -9.85 10.82 -35.53
N ARG A 176 -9.69 11.59 -36.60
CA ARG A 176 -8.42 12.21 -36.96
C ARG A 176 -7.95 13.18 -35.85
N THR A 177 -8.84 14.04 -35.36
CA THR A 177 -8.49 15.00 -34.29
C THR A 177 -8.08 14.27 -33.02
N ARG A 178 -8.77 13.21 -32.64
CA ARG A 178 -8.42 12.41 -31.46
C ARG A 178 -7.11 11.64 -31.64
N SER A 179 -6.75 11.23 -32.84
CA SER A 179 -5.49 10.55 -33.12
C SER A 179 -4.29 11.49 -33.17
N HIS A 180 -4.51 12.79 -33.38
CA HIS A 180 -3.45 13.78 -33.41
C HIS A 180 -2.82 13.96 -32.01
N ILE A 181 -1.58 13.54 -31.87
CA ILE A 181 -0.84 13.59 -30.60
C ILE A 181 0.48 14.33 -30.80
N VAL A 182 0.65 15.43 -30.11
CA VAL A 182 1.92 16.16 -30.04
C VAL A 182 2.90 15.35 -29.20
N LEU A 183 4.08 15.08 -29.74
CA LEU A 183 5.12 14.33 -29.04
C LEU A 183 5.81 15.18 -27.99
N LEU A 184 5.89 14.64 -26.80
CA LEU A 184 6.59 15.28 -25.68
C LEU A 184 8.04 14.82 -25.63
N ALA A 185 8.96 15.74 -25.38
CA ALA A 185 10.34 15.41 -25.11
C ALA A 185 10.42 14.46 -23.93
N THR A 186 10.95 13.27 -24.15
CA THR A 186 11.00 12.22 -23.12
C THR A 186 12.47 11.77 -22.97
N PRO A 187 13.06 11.95 -21.79
CA PRO A 187 14.43 11.50 -21.53
C PRO A 187 14.58 10.00 -21.75
N GLY A 188 15.65 9.59 -22.41
CA GLY A 188 15.94 8.18 -22.70
C GLY A 188 15.14 7.57 -23.85
N ALA A 189 14.23 8.29 -24.48
CA ALA A 189 13.57 7.84 -25.68
C ALA A 189 14.53 7.89 -26.88
N ARG A 190 14.32 6.99 -27.86
CA ARG A 190 15.10 6.97 -29.10
C ARG A 190 15.00 8.34 -29.80
N PRO A 191 16.12 8.95 -30.24
CA PRO A 191 16.06 10.20 -30.99
C PRO A 191 15.13 10.08 -32.20
N SER A 192 14.26 11.07 -32.40
CA SER A 192 13.31 11.12 -33.51
C SER A 192 13.09 12.55 -33.95
N GLY A 193 13.12 12.79 -35.25
CA GLY A 193 12.74 14.08 -35.85
C GLY A 193 11.22 14.34 -35.87
N ARG A 194 10.39 13.36 -35.47
CA ARG A 194 8.92 13.51 -35.46
C ARG A 194 8.51 14.45 -34.34
N ARG A 195 7.63 15.37 -34.61
CA ARG A 195 7.00 16.26 -33.62
C ARG A 195 5.58 15.86 -33.27
N VAL A 196 4.95 15.06 -34.13
CA VAL A 196 3.56 14.61 -33.96
C VAL A 196 3.44 13.14 -34.32
N SER A 197 2.43 12.49 -33.78
CA SER A 197 1.96 11.15 -34.15
C SER A 197 0.49 11.28 -34.52
N ASP A 198 0.16 10.99 -35.76
CA ASP A 198 -1.18 11.19 -36.33
C ASP A 198 -1.90 9.88 -36.62
N ASN A 199 -1.21 8.75 -36.48
CA ASN A 199 -1.80 7.44 -36.68
C ASN A 199 -2.76 7.08 -35.53
N GLY A 200 -3.83 6.37 -35.86
CA GLY A 200 -4.77 5.86 -34.86
C GLY A 200 -4.64 4.36 -34.68
N LEU A 201 -4.69 3.94 -33.43
CA LEU A 201 -4.81 2.54 -33.05
C LEU A 201 -6.29 2.22 -32.88
N LEU A 202 -6.82 1.39 -33.77
CA LEU A 202 -8.22 1.00 -33.75
C LEU A 202 -8.37 -0.48 -33.39
N LEU A 203 -9.24 -0.70 -32.44
CA LEU A 203 -9.83 -2.01 -32.20
C LEU A 203 -11.10 -2.09 -33.04
N HIS A 204 -11.13 -2.98 -34.01
CA HIS A 204 -12.29 -3.12 -34.91
C HIS A 204 -12.65 -4.59 -35.12
N ALA A 205 -13.92 -4.81 -35.39
CA ALA A 205 -14.44 -6.12 -35.68
C ALA A 205 -15.39 -6.07 -36.87
N ALA A 206 -15.51 -7.20 -37.55
CA ALA A 206 -16.44 -7.36 -38.62
C ALA A 206 -17.20 -8.69 -38.49
N ALA A 207 -18.48 -8.66 -38.85
CA ALA A 207 -19.34 -9.83 -38.89
C ALA A 207 -20.21 -9.81 -40.15
N ARG A 208 -20.41 -10.99 -40.74
CA ARG A 208 -21.29 -11.15 -41.88
C ARG A 208 -22.74 -11.01 -41.45
N VAL A 209 -23.53 -10.30 -42.25
CA VAL A 209 -24.97 -10.25 -42.05
C VAL A 209 -25.61 -11.53 -42.66
N PRO A 210 -26.31 -12.35 -41.86
CA PRO A 210 -26.91 -13.59 -42.35
C PRO A 210 -27.83 -13.38 -43.56
N GLY A 211 -27.73 -14.30 -44.53
CA GLY A 211 -28.58 -14.29 -45.71
C GLY A 211 -28.30 -13.17 -46.72
N ARG A 212 -27.24 -12.38 -46.58
CA ARG A 212 -26.92 -11.26 -47.48
C ARG A 212 -25.41 -11.10 -47.71
N PRO A 213 -24.96 -10.55 -48.84
CA PRO A 213 -23.57 -10.27 -49.12
C PRO A 213 -23.13 -8.94 -48.47
N LEU A 214 -23.40 -8.79 -47.18
CA LEU A 214 -23.10 -7.58 -46.40
C LEU A 214 -22.27 -7.94 -45.17
N VAL A 215 -21.41 -7.01 -44.82
CA VAL A 215 -20.56 -7.12 -43.63
C VAL A 215 -20.81 -5.91 -42.75
N LEU A 216 -21.14 -6.17 -41.49
CA LEU A 216 -21.19 -5.14 -40.48
C LEU A 216 -19.78 -4.99 -39.87
N VAL A 217 -19.27 -3.77 -39.87
CA VAL A 217 -17.97 -3.44 -39.29
C VAL A 217 -18.13 -2.34 -38.24
N GLY A 218 -17.49 -2.50 -37.12
CA GLY A 218 -17.47 -1.46 -36.10
C GLY A 218 -16.15 -1.43 -35.35
N GLY A 219 -15.87 -0.32 -34.70
CA GLY A 219 -14.62 -0.20 -33.97
C GLY A 219 -14.56 0.96 -33.00
N VAL A 220 -13.51 0.93 -32.24
CA VAL A 220 -13.18 1.93 -31.19
C VAL A 220 -11.75 2.44 -31.40
N LEU A 221 -11.58 3.73 -31.43
CA LEU A 221 -10.27 4.37 -31.45
C LEU A 221 -9.70 4.38 -30.03
N LEU A 222 -8.53 3.77 -29.87
CA LEU A 222 -7.87 3.67 -28.58
C LEU A 222 -7.03 4.93 -28.24
N ASN A 223 -6.72 5.78 -29.24
CA ASN A 223 -6.07 7.05 -29.01
C ASN A 223 -6.96 7.95 -28.14
N ARG A 224 -6.38 8.43 -27.03
CA ARG A 224 -7.08 9.25 -26.03
C ARG A 224 -8.37 8.61 -25.49
N ASN A 225 -8.50 7.29 -25.58
CA ASN A 225 -9.60 6.58 -24.93
C ASN A 225 -9.28 6.42 -23.44
N LEU A 226 -9.62 7.46 -22.69
CA LEU A 226 -9.29 7.56 -21.26
C LEU A 226 -10.13 6.61 -20.43
N GLU A 227 -11.39 6.41 -20.81
CA GLU A 227 -12.28 5.50 -20.09
C GLU A 227 -11.76 4.06 -20.16
N PHE A 228 -11.33 3.62 -21.33
CA PHE A 228 -10.78 2.30 -21.52
C PHE A 228 -9.53 2.07 -20.66
N ILE A 229 -8.57 3.00 -20.70
CA ILE A 229 -7.33 2.85 -19.95
C ILE A 229 -7.54 3.00 -18.44
N ASP A 230 -8.51 3.82 -18.01
CA ASP A 230 -8.89 3.94 -16.60
C ASP A 230 -9.56 2.65 -16.10
N ARG A 231 -10.31 1.97 -16.94
CA ARG A 231 -10.93 0.69 -16.63
C ARG A 231 -9.88 -0.40 -16.45
N ILE A 232 -8.86 -0.47 -17.33
CA ILE A 232 -7.69 -1.35 -17.16
C ILE A 232 -7.02 -1.05 -15.82
N ARG A 233 -6.74 0.22 -15.52
CA ARG A 233 -6.11 0.60 -14.27
C ARG A 233 -6.92 0.18 -13.05
N ARG A 234 -8.24 0.39 -13.06
CA ARG A 234 -9.12 0.01 -11.94
C ARG A 234 -9.17 -1.51 -11.73
N LEU A 235 -9.06 -2.27 -12.79
CA LEU A 235 -9.08 -3.73 -12.76
C LEU A 235 -7.76 -4.29 -12.22
N VAL A 236 -6.65 -3.77 -12.73
CA VAL A 236 -5.29 -4.20 -12.35
C VAL A 236 -4.93 -3.69 -10.95
N TYR A 237 -5.34 -2.45 -10.65
CA TYR A 237 -5.04 -1.77 -9.39
C TYR A 237 -6.33 -1.32 -8.70
N PRO A 238 -7.13 -2.25 -8.18
CA PRO A 238 -8.27 -1.91 -7.35
C PRO A 238 -7.82 -1.22 -6.05
N GLN A 239 -8.75 -0.53 -5.40
CA GLN A 239 -8.44 0.15 -4.15
C GLN A 239 -7.88 -0.83 -3.11
N GLY A 240 -6.76 -0.47 -2.51
CA GLY A 240 -6.07 -1.31 -1.53
C GLY A 240 -5.13 -2.38 -2.09
N SER A 241 -5.01 -2.53 -3.42
CA SER A 241 -4.05 -3.47 -4.04
C SER A 241 -2.60 -3.00 -3.98
N LEU A 242 -2.40 -1.72 -3.74
CA LEU A 242 -1.09 -1.07 -3.59
C LEU A 242 -1.04 -0.27 -2.28
N PRO A 243 0.15 -0.01 -1.73
CA PRO A 243 0.32 0.93 -0.63
C PRO A 243 -0.29 2.30 -0.96
N ALA A 244 -0.85 2.99 0.04
CA ALA A 244 -1.60 4.24 -0.14
C ALA A 244 -0.85 5.34 -0.91
N SER A 245 0.47 5.35 -0.82
CA SER A 245 1.36 6.29 -1.52
C SER A 245 1.79 5.80 -2.90
N SER A 246 1.53 4.53 -3.28
CA SER A 246 1.83 4.02 -4.61
C SER A 246 0.65 4.20 -5.55
N ARG A 247 0.94 4.61 -6.77
CA ARG A 247 -0.07 4.79 -7.82
C ARG A 247 0.18 3.77 -8.92
N GLY A 248 -0.80 2.91 -9.12
CA GLY A 248 -0.84 2.03 -10.26
C GLY A 248 -1.23 2.79 -11.52
N SER A 249 -0.60 2.44 -12.62
CA SER A 249 -0.82 3.08 -13.91
C SER A 249 -0.93 2.06 -15.03
N ALA A 250 -1.71 2.42 -16.04
CA ALA A 250 -1.85 1.67 -17.28
C ALA A 250 -1.67 2.60 -18.46
N THR A 251 -1.13 2.10 -19.54
CA THR A 251 -0.88 2.87 -20.76
C THR A 251 -0.98 2.00 -22.00
N LEU A 252 -1.54 2.55 -23.07
CA LEU A 252 -1.43 2.04 -24.41
C LEU A 252 -0.43 2.87 -25.20
N PHE A 253 0.44 2.20 -25.90
CA PHE A 253 1.38 2.80 -26.83
C PHE A 253 1.02 2.38 -28.26
N LEU A 254 1.15 3.32 -29.16
CA LEU A 254 1.24 3.08 -30.58
C LEU A 254 2.69 3.33 -31.00
N ASP A 255 3.33 2.31 -31.55
CA ASP A 255 4.78 2.32 -31.67
C ASP A 255 5.41 2.57 -30.27
N ASP A 256 6.25 3.57 -30.11
CA ASP A 256 6.85 3.96 -28.85
C ASP A 256 6.13 5.14 -28.14
N THR A 257 5.04 5.60 -28.71
CA THR A 257 4.30 6.82 -28.28
C THR A 257 3.10 6.48 -27.42
N ARG A 258 2.94 7.14 -26.29
CA ARG A 258 1.75 7.01 -25.42
C ARG A 258 0.53 7.63 -26.07
N ILE A 259 -0.46 6.79 -26.41
CA ILE A 259 -1.72 7.23 -27.02
C ILE A 259 -2.87 7.35 -26.01
N ALA A 260 -2.85 6.54 -24.96
CA ALA A 260 -3.79 6.62 -23.85
C ALA A 260 -3.05 6.19 -22.55
N THR A 261 -3.20 6.95 -21.49
CA THR A 261 -2.46 6.71 -20.23
C THR A 261 -3.19 7.22 -19.02
N THR A 262 -2.96 6.56 -17.90
CA THR A 262 -3.38 7.04 -16.58
C THR A 262 -2.25 7.79 -15.84
N VAL A 263 -1.04 7.79 -16.40
CA VAL A 263 0.09 8.54 -15.84
C VAL A 263 -0.17 10.03 -15.99
N THR A 264 0.01 10.77 -14.90
CA THR A 264 -0.19 12.23 -14.84
C THR A 264 1.13 12.95 -14.56
N GLN A 265 1.23 14.19 -14.99
CA GLN A 265 2.31 15.10 -14.60
C GLN A 265 2.07 15.66 -13.18
N PRO A 266 3.12 16.10 -12.46
CA PRO A 266 2.97 16.75 -11.16
C PRO A 266 2.10 18.01 -11.19
N ARG A 267 2.06 18.72 -12.33
CA ARG A 267 1.26 19.93 -12.56
C ARG A 267 -0.16 19.65 -13.09
N GLY A 268 -0.57 18.38 -13.12
CA GLY A 268 -1.84 17.94 -13.68
C GLY A 268 -1.74 17.64 -15.19
N GLY A 269 -2.77 16.95 -15.70
CA GLY A 269 -2.80 16.48 -17.09
C GLY A 269 -2.09 15.12 -17.28
N ARG A 270 -2.59 14.35 -18.25
CA ARG A 270 -2.03 13.04 -18.60
C ARG A 270 -0.89 13.21 -19.59
N VAL A 271 0.14 12.38 -19.46
CA VAL A 271 1.37 12.45 -20.28
C VAL A 271 1.22 11.78 -21.65
N ILE A 272 0.10 12.05 -22.33
CA ILE A 272 -0.12 11.59 -23.70
C ILE A 272 0.92 12.23 -24.60
N GLY A 273 1.50 11.45 -25.52
CA GLY A 273 2.55 11.89 -26.44
C GLY A 273 3.97 11.75 -25.89
N SER A 274 4.16 11.37 -24.63
CA SER A 274 5.48 10.95 -24.17
C SER A 274 5.86 9.59 -24.77
N ARG A 275 7.16 9.33 -24.90
CA ARG A 275 7.68 8.14 -25.55
C ARG A 275 8.33 7.21 -24.52
N VAL A 276 8.33 5.92 -24.82
CA VAL A 276 9.02 4.94 -24.01
C VAL A 276 10.55 5.05 -24.18
N SER A 277 11.31 4.56 -23.21
CA SER A 277 12.78 4.51 -23.32
C SER A 277 13.23 3.62 -24.48
N GLN A 278 14.40 3.94 -25.05
CA GLN A 278 14.99 3.19 -26.15
C GLN A 278 15.20 1.71 -25.78
N GLU A 279 15.58 1.43 -24.55
CA GLU A 279 15.84 0.09 -24.04
C GLU A 279 14.57 -0.77 -24.05
N VAL A 280 13.48 -0.27 -23.47
CA VAL A 280 12.17 -0.94 -23.48
C VAL A 280 11.64 -1.12 -24.90
N SER A 281 11.77 -0.09 -25.75
CA SER A 281 11.35 -0.15 -27.13
C SER A 281 12.11 -1.23 -27.91
N ALA A 282 13.42 -1.32 -27.72
CA ALA A 282 14.26 -2.32 -28.37
C ALA A 282 13.88 -3.76 -27.96
N GLN A 283 13.55 -3.97 -26.71
CA GLN A 283 13.15 -5.30 -26.22
C GLN A 283 11.72 -5.65 -26.68
N VAL A 284 10.76 -4.75 -26.48
CA VAL A 284 9.34 -5.08 -26.69
C VAL A 284 8.97 -5.00 -28.16
N LEU A 285 9.30 -3.91 -28.83
CA LEU A 285 8.98 -3.74 -30.26
C LEU A 285 10.02 -4.42 -31.15
N GLY A 286 11.30 -4.33 -30.78
CA GLY A 286 12.39 -4.92 -31.56
C GLY A 286 12.42 -6.45 -31.48
N ARG A 287 12.53 -7.00 -30.27
CA ARG A 287 12.64 -8.45 -30.06
C ARG A 287 11.29 -9.16 -29.86
N GLY A 288 10.23 -8.43 -29.53
CA GLY A 288 8.89 -8.99 -29.27
C GLY A 288 8.76 -9.67 -27.92
N GLN A 289 9.67 -9.41 -27.00
CA GLN A 289 9.68 -9.96 -25.65
C GLN A 289 9.07 -8.97 -24.66
N ALA A 290 8.33 -9.47 -23.69
CA ALA A 290 7.82 -8.63 -22.63
C ALA A 290 8.98 -8.02 -21.81
N TRP A 291 8.80 -6.78 -21.38
CA TRP A 291 9.67 -6.13 -20.40
C TRP A 291 9.02 -6.26 -19.02
N LEU A 292 9.75 -6.84 -18.07
CA LEU A 292 9.30 -7.01 -16.69
C LEU A 292 10.45 -6.57 -15.78
N ASN A 293 10.60 -5.26 -15.60
CA ASN A 293 11.67 -4.69 -14.81
C ASN A 293 11.33 -3.23 -14.45
N ARG A 294 12.23 -2.58 -13.75
CA ARG A 294 12.15 -1.14 -13.51
C ARG A 294 12.24 -0.37 -14.83
N ALA A 295 11.42 0.63 -14.96
CA ALA A 295 11.52 1.58 -16.06
C ALA A 295 11.23 2.99 -15.56
N ARG A 296 11.93 3.96 -16.15
CA ARG A 296 11.65 5.37 -15.85
C ARG A 296 10.43 5.81 -16.65
N VAL A 297 9.39 6.20 -15.93
CA VAL A 297 8.14 6.68 -16.51
C VAL A 297 8.02 8.16 -16.22
N VAL A 298 8.29 9.00 -17.23
CA VAL A 298 8.39 10.46 -17.13
C VAL A 298 9.51 10.89 -16.17
N SER A 299 9.20 11.14 -14.90
CA SER A 299 10.16 11.57 -13.88
C SER A 299 10.53 10.48 -12.89
N ASP A 300 9.65 9.51 -12.70
CA ASP A 300 9.72 8.58 -11.58
C ASP A 300 10.04 7.16 -12.02
N TRP A 301 10.58 6.38 -11.09
CA TRP A 301 10.81 4.96 -11.28
C TRP A 301 9.56 4.14 -10.97
N TYR A 302 9.22 3.27 -11.90
CA TYR A 302 8.11 2.33 -11.80
C TYR A 302 8.60 0.90 -11.96
N VAL A 303 8.02 0.00 -11.20
CA VAL A 303 8.06 -1.44 -11.53
C VAL A 303 7.06 -1.64 -12.67
N SER A 304 7.56 -2.05 -13.81
CA SER A 304 6.88 -1.89 -15.10
C SER A 304 6.81 -3.18 -15.87
N GLY A 305 5.63 -3.48 -16.38
CA GLY A 305 5.39 -4.53 -17.34
C GLY A 305 4.93 -3.96 -18.67
N TYR A 306 5.60 -4.35 -19.74
CA TYR A 306 5.21 -4.01 -21.11
C TYR A 306 5.06 -5.28 -21.93
N GLN A 307 3.99 -5.37 -22.71
CA GLN A 307 3.73 -6.46 -23.62
C GLN A 307 3.48 -5.91 -25.02
N PRO A 308 4.04 -6.55 -26.08
CA PRO A 308 3.82 -6.09 -27.44
C PRO A 308 2.37 -6.34 -27.88
N LEU A 309 1.80 -5.34 -28.55
CA LEU A 309 0.53 -5.46 -29.25
C LEU A 309 0.81 -5.74 -30.73
N ARG A 310 0.03 -6.66 -31.30
CA ARG A 310 0.18 -7.08 -32.69
C ARG A 310 -1.06 -6.70 -33.49
N ASP A 311 -0.82 -6.36 -34.75
CA ASP A 311 -1.89 -6.10 -35.71
C ASP A 311 -2.43 -7.40 -36.32
N SER A 312 -3.37 -7.23 -37.26
CA SER A 312 -3.97 -8.30 -38.03
C SER A 312 -2.97 -9.12 -38.87
N ARG A 313 -1.78 -8.58 -39.13
CA ARG A 313 -0.68 -9.21 -39.88
C ARG A 313 0.40 -9.79 -38.95
N GLY A 314 0.18 -9.76 -37.66
CA GLY A 314 1.15 -10.21 -36.66
C GLY A 314 2.31 -9.23 -36.39
N GLN A 315 2.32 -8.06 -37.03
CA GLN A 315 3.34 -7.04 -36.82
C GLN A 315 3.18 -6.38 -35.44
N ARG A 316 4.26 -6.05 -34.81
CA ARG A 316 4.28 -5.36 -33.52
C ARG A 316 4.03 -3.87 -33.75
N ILE A 317 2.85 -3.40 -33.38
CA ILE A 317 2.38 -2.04 -33.66
C ILE A 317 2.38 -1.13 -32.43
N GLY A 318 2.56 -1.70 -31.25
CA GLY A 318 2.52 -0.95 -30.01
C GLY A 318 2.75 -1.82 -28.80
N MET A 319 2.40 -1.30 -27.65
CA MET A 319 2.59 -1.99 -26.36
C MET A 319 1.45 -1.68 -25.40
N LEU A 320 1.07 -2.70 -24.63
CA LEU A 320 0.29 -2.53 -23.42
C LEU A 320 1.26 -2.45 -22.23
N TYR A 321 1.07 -1.45 -21.40
CA TYR A 321 1.85 -1.21 -20.21
C TYR A 321 0.98 -1.19 -18.98
N VAL A 322 1.48 -1.79 -17.92
CA VAL A 322 1.05 -1.60 -16.55
C VAL A 322 2.27 -1.44 -15.65
N GLY A 323 2.10 -0.70 -14.58
CA GLY A 323 3.17 -0.50 -13.62
C GLY A 323 2.70 0.29 -12.42
N PHE A 324 3.47 0.25 -11.38
CA PHE A 324 3.21 1.01 -10.16
C PHE A 324 4.47 1.71 -9.66
N LEU A 325 4.27 2.81 -8.98
CA LEU A 325 5.35 3.64 -8.45
C LEU A 325 6.20 2.82 -7.48
N GLU A 326 7.50 2.77 -7.74
CA GLU A 326 8.46 2.00 -6.95
C GLU A 326 8.78 2.64 -5.60
N GLN A 327 8.82 3.98 -5.56
CA GLN A 327 9.29 4.73 -4.40
C GLN A 327 8.65 4.32 -3.06
N PRO A 328 7.33 4.10 -2.95
CA PRO A 328 6.72 3.68 -1.68
C PRO A 328 7.20 2.32 -1.19
N PHE A 329 7.51 1.41 -2.12
CA PHE A 329 8.02 0.08 -1.80
C PHE A 329 9.48 0.15 -1.33
N VAL A 330 10.28 0.98 -1.99
CA VAL A 330 11.67 1.25 -1.57
C VAL A 330 11.68 1.92 -0.20
N LEU A 331 10.79 2.89 0.02
CA LEU A 331 10.66 3.55 1.33
C LEU A 331 10.24 2.55 2.42
N ALA A 332 9.25 1.70 2.14
CA ALA A 332 8.82 0.66 3.08
C ALA A 332 9.96 -0.31 3.43
N LYS A 333 10.76 -0.72 2.43
CA LYS A 333 11.96 -1.53 2.64
C LYS A 333 12.96 -0.84 3.56
N TRP A 334 13.27 0.44 3.30
CA TRP A 334 14.20 1.20 4.12
C TRP A 334 13.67 1.48 5.52
N MET A 335 12.36 1.75 5.64
CA MET A 335 11.71 1.89 6.95
C MET A 335 11.78 0.59 7.75
N ALA A 336 11.51 -0.56 7.12
CA ALA A 336 11.63 -1.85 7.78
C ALA A 336 13.07 -2.11 8.28
N LEU A 337 14.07 -1.81 7.44
CA LEU A 337 15.48 -1.91 7.84
C LEU A 337 15.84 -0.91 8.95
N ALA A 338 15.32 0.31 8.89
CA ALA A 338 15.53 1.33 9.91
C ALA A 338 14.90 0.93 11.25
N VAL A 339 13.67 0.40 11.23
CA VAL A 339 13.01 -0.13 12.43
C VAL A 339 13.83 -1.27 13.04
N LEU A 340 14.30 -2.20 12.19
CA LEU A 340 15.16 -3.30 12.64
C LEU A 340 16.46 -2.77 13.25
N PHE A 341 17.07 -1.76 12.63
CA PHE A 341 18.28 -1.12 13.15
C PHE A 341 18.03 -0.41 14.48
N VAL A 342 16.92 0.34 14.60
CA VAL A 342 16.53 1.01 15.84
C VAL A 342 16.26 -0.01 16.95
N LEU A 343 15.53 -1.08 16.64
CA LEU A 343 15.28 -2.16 17.60
C LEU A 343 16.59 -2.79 18.08
N PHE A 344 17.50 -3.02 17.14
CA PHE A 344 18.83 -3.51 17.49
C PHE A 344 19.62 -2.50 18.34
N ALA A 345 19.60 -1.22 17.98
CA ALA A 345 20.28 -0.19 18.76
C ALA A 345 19.76 -0.14 20.22
N ILE A 346 18.44 -0.29 20.37
CA ILE A 346 17.79 -0.38 21.69
C ILE A 346 18.24 -1.66 22.42
N THR A 347 18.23 -2.81 21.75
CA THR A 347 18.68 -4.08 22.36
C THR A 347 20.16 -4.05 22.69
N MET A 348 21.00 -3.46 21.83
CA MET A 348 22.43 -3.24 22.13
C MET A 348 22.63 -2.30 23.30
N ALA A 349 21.89 -1.19 23.36
CA ALA A 349 21.96 -0.26 24.48
C ALA A 349 21.49 -0.92 25.79
N ALA A 350 20.40 -1.69 25.72
CA ALA A 350 19.91 -2.47 26.86
C ALA A 350 20.92 -3.54 27.29
N ALA A 351 21.47 -4.29 26.34
CA ALA A 351 22.50 -5.30 26.59
C ALA A 351 23.77 -4.66 27.18
N ALA A 352 24.19 -3.52 26.63
CA ALA A 352 25.32 -2.75 27.15
C ALA A 352 25.07 -2.24 28.59
N TRP A 353 23.85 -1.71 28.82
CA TRP A 353 23.44 -1.22 30.13
C TRP A 353 23.38 -2.38 31.15
N VAL A 354 22.76 -3.49 30.79
CA VAL A 354 22.70 -4.69 31.64
C VAL A 354 24.11 -5.21 31.92
N SER A 355 24.92 -5.37 30.85
CA SER A 355 26.30 -5.83 30.99
C SER A 355 27.16 -4.89 31.85
N TRP A 356 26.98 -3.57 31.67
CA TRP A 356 27.67 -2.55 32.49
C TRP A 356 27.21 -2.59 33.93
N ARG A 357 25.89 -2.71 34.17
CA ARG A 357 25.32 -2.84 35.50
C ARG A 357 25.79 -4.13 36.17
N PHE A 358 25.78 -5.25 35.44
CA PHE A 358 26.26 -6.54 35.92
C PHE A 358 27.78 -6.50 36.21
N ALA A 359 28.57 -5.96 35.27
CA ALA A 359 30.01 -5.79 35.49
C ALA A 359 30.32 -4.92 36.73
N ARG A 360 29.50 -3.90 36.96
CA ARG A 360 29.64 -3.02 38.13
C ARG A 360 29.20 -3.72 39.41
N SER A 361 28.18 -4.60 39.33
CA SER A 361 27.72 -5.36 40.49
C SER A 361 28.73 -6.45 40.91
N VAL A 362 29.45 -7.02 39.93
CA VAL A 362 30.42 -8.10 40.22
C VAL A 362 31.81 -7.55 40.52
N ILE A 363 32.31 -6.62 39.69
CA ILE A 363 33.71 -6.17 39.79
C ILE A 363 33.94 -5.20 40.98
N GLY A 364 32.91 -4.38 41.24
CA GLY A 364 32.99 -3.45 42.37
C GLY A 364 33.24 -4.16 43.73
N PRO A 365 32.40 -5.14 44.06
CA PRO A 365 32.60 -5.97 45.25
C PRO A 365 33.94 -6.73 45.27
N VAL A 366 34.32 -7.33 44.11
CA VAL A 366 35.61 -8.07 44.01
C VAL A 366 36.81 -7.16 44.23
N GLU A 367 36.77 -5.95 43.68
CA GLU A 367 37.86 -4.98 43.88
C GLU A 367 37.93 -4.48 45.34
N ARG A 368 36.78 -4.28 45.99
CA ARG A 368 36.73 -3.97 47.44
C ARG A 368 37.29 -5.13 48.25
N LEU A 369 36.91 -6.39 47.95
CA LEU A 369 37.47 -7.57 48.58
C LEU A 369 39.00 -7.63 48.42
N ARG A 370 39.51 -7.40 47.20
CA ARG A 370 40.96 -7.36 46.92
C ARG A 370 41.67 -6.29 47.72
N GLN A 371 41.04 -5.10 47.79
CA GLN A 371 41.61 -3.95 48.51
C GLN A 371 41.64 -4.22 49.99
N THR A 372 40.55 -4.73 50.58
CA THR A 372 40.47 -5.11 51.98
C THR A 372 41.48 -6.24 52.30
N MET A 373 41.64 -7.27 51.42
CA MET A 373 42.67 -8.27 51.58
C MET A 373 44.08 -7.70 51.61
N SER A 374 44.38 -6.73 50.77
CA SER A 374 45.67 -6.05 50.71
C SER A 374 45.92 -5.22 52.03
N GLU A 375 44.87 -4.61 52.55
CA GLU A 375 44.92 -3.83 53.77
C GLU A 375 45.11 -4.74 54.99
N VAL A 376 44.44 -5.87 55.06
CA VAL A 376 44.61 -6.89 56.10
C VAL A 376 46.01 -7.50 56.04
N ALA A 377 46.50 -7.82 54.79
CA ALA A 377 47.87 -8.29 54.58
C ALA A 377 48.96 -7.26 55.04
N ALA A 378 48.60 -5.98 54.96
CA ALA A 378 49.45 -4.90 55.48
C ALA A 378 49.37 -4.66 57.04
N GLY A 379 48.59 -5.55 57.74
CA GLY A 379 48.48 -5.54 59.17
C GLY A 379 47.31 -4.75 59.78
N ARG A 380 46.40 -4.21 58.88
CA ARG A 380 45.17 -3.51 59.33
C ARG A 380 44.05 -4.50 59.52
N LEU A 381 43.92 -5.10 60.68
CA LEU A 381 42.88 -6.10 60.97
C LEU A 381 41.46 -5.51 61.12
N ASP A 382 41.37 -4.19 61.24
CA ASP A 382 40.14 -3.41 61.31
C ASP A 382 39.49 -3.13 59.91
N ALA A 383 40.25 -3.38 58.87
CA ALA A 383 39.73 -3.21 57.50
C ALA A 383 38.53 -4.16 57.21
N ARG A 384 37.45 -3.63 56.61
CA ARG A 384 36.26 -4.36 56.23
C ARG A 384 35.87 -4.03 54.82
N VAL A 385 35.26 -4.99 54.13
CA VAL A 385 34.68 -4.79 52.82
C VAL A 385 33.44 -3.90 52.90
N GLY A 386 32.75 -3.99 54.04
CA GLY A 386 31.54 -3.23 54.31
C GLY A 386 30.29 -3.79 53.59
N THR A 387 29.16 -3.18 53.91
CA THR A 387 27.89 -3.59 53.25
C THR A 387 27.92 -3.27 51.78
N LEU A 388 27.75 -4.30 50.95
CA LEU A 388 27.55 -4.19 49.51
C LEU A 388 26.07 -3.89 49.25
N PRO A 389 25.74 -3.02 48.29
CA PRO A 389 24.36 -2.66 48.00
C PRO A 389 23.54 -3.78 47.31
N GLN A 390 24.19 -4.87 46.94
CA GLN A 390 23.59 -6.06 46.34
C GLN A 390 23.53 -7.21 47.32
N GLN A 391 22.46 -8.03 47.25
CA GLN A 391 22.29 -9.22 48.05
C GLN A 391 22.53 -10.47 47.21
N ASP A 392 23.68 -10.55 46.57
CA ASP A 392 24.12 -11.69 45.74
C ASP A 392 25.20 -12.52 46.49
N GLU A 393 25.70 -13.55 45.81
CA GLU A 393 26.73 -14.43 46.31
C GLU A 393 28.02 -13.67 46.67
N LEU A 394 28.26 -12.53 46.03
CA LEU A 394 29.42 -11.68 46.33
C LEU A 394 29.22 -10.85 47.59
N ALA A 395 27.99 -10.42 47.86
CA ALA A 395 27.65 -9.80 49.14
C ALA A 395 27.74 -10.81 50.29
N LEU A 396 27.30 -12.06 50.01
CA LEU A 396 27.44 -13.16 50.94
C LEU A 396 28.93 -13.50 51.18
N LEU A 397 29.72 -13.53 50.09
CA LEU A 397 31.18 -13.73 50.19
C LEU A 397 31.86 -12.58 50.95
N ALA A 398 31.48 -11.33 50.66
CA ALA A 398 31.98 -10.16 51.37
C ALA A 398 31.60 -10.19 52.87
N ALA A 399 30.34 -10.56 53.15
CA ALA A 399 29.87 -10.73 54.51
C ALA A 399 30.59 -11.89 55.24
N HIS A 400 30.81 -13.01 54.52
CA HIS A 400 31.60 -14.12 55.09
C HIS A 400 33.05 -13.74 55.29
N PHE A 401 33.64 -12.96 54.39
CA PHE A 401 34.99 -12.47 54.50
C PHE A 401 35.12 -11.47 55.66
N ASP A 402 34.20 -10.51 55.77
CA ASP A 402 34.14 -9.59 56.92
C ASP A 402 33.87 -10.32 58.24
N ALA A 403 33.02 -11.37 58.18
CA ALA A 403 32.81 -12.24 59.35
C ALA A 403 34.08 -13.04 59.74
N LEU A 404 34.87 -13.48 58.72
CA LEU A 404 36.16 -14.12 58.96
C LEU A 404 37.18 -13.15 59.55
N LEU A 405 37.22 -11.91 59.05
CA LEU A 405 38.05 -10.85 59.57
C LEU A 405 37.62 -10.45 60.99
N ALA A 406 36.30 -10.37 61.22
CA ALA A 406 35.77 -10.11 62.57
C ALA A 406 36.06 -11.25 63.52
N ARG A 407 36.06 -12.52 63.06
CA ARG A 407 36.51 -13.66 63.85
C ARG A 407 37.99 -13.64 64.09
N LEU A 408 38.80 -13.29 63.08
CA LEU A 408 40.27 -13.08 63.28
C LEU A 408 40.55 -11.95 64.21
N GLU A 409 39.85 -10.83 64.13
CA GLU A 409 39.94 -9.72 65.01
C GLU A 409 39.41 -10.08 66.39
N ALA A 410 38.24 -10.76 66.46
CA ALA A 410 37.68 -11.23 67.73
C ALA A 410 38.53 -12.34 68.38
N GLN A 411 39.14 -13.26 67.51
CA GLN A 411 40.14 -14.19 68.04
C GLN A 411 41.40 -13.48 68.51
N ASN A 412 41.82 -12.45 67.80
CA ASN A 412 42.93 -11.60 68.23
C ASN A 412 42.59 -10.74 69.49
N GLN A 413 41.31 -10.25 69.51
CA GLN A 413 40.77 -9.56 70.69
C GLN A 413 40.24 -10.51 71.79
N ALA A 414 39.74 -11.73 71.35
CA ALA A 414 39.27 -12.76 72.30
C ALA A 414 40.45 -13.46 73.03
N MET A 415 41.59 -13.44 72.37
CA MET A 415 42.83 -13.59 73.21
C MET A 415 42.93 -12.51 74.24
N LEU A 416 42.25 -11.36 74.07
CA LEU A 416 42.28 -10.22 74.99
C LEU A 416 40.96 -10.04 75.76
N ARG A 417 39.87 -10.56 75.30
CA ARG A 417 38.58 -10.43 76.02
C ARG A 417 37.66 -11.62 75.65
N TRP A 418 37.71 -12.68 76.32
CA TRP A 418 36.71 -13.73 76.32
C TRP A 418 35.56 -13.32 77.24
N ALA A 419 34.48 -13.23 76.76
CA ALA A 419 33.16 -13.12 77.34
C ALA A 419 32.38 -11.82 77.04
N GLY A 420 31.41 -11.96 76.27
CA GLY A 420 30.26 -11.09 76.27
C GLY A 420 29.95 -10.41 74.95
N GLU A 421 28.92 -10.80 74.36
CA GLU A 421 28.05 -10.27 73.30
C GLU A 421 27.99 -11.05 72.01
N LEU A 422 27.18 -12.05 71.98
CA LEU A 422 26.86 -12.82 70.75
C LEU A 422 25.35 -12.92 70.40
N ASP A 423 24.46 -12.25 71.12
CA ASP A 423 23.00 -12.52 70.92
C ASP A 423 22.20 -11.43 70.18
N GLY A 424 22.81 -10.30 69.86
CA GLY A 424 22.03 -9.18 69.32
C GLY A 424 21.86 -9.09 67.79
N LYS A 425 22.68 -9.82 66.98
CA LYS A 425 22.82 -9.52 65.54
C LYS A 425 22.08 -10.46 64.54
N VAL A 426 21.45 -11.49 65.03
CA VAL A 426 20.78 -12.48 64.12
C VAL A 426 19.38 -12.03 63.67
N ALA A 427 18.71 -11.22 64.45
CA ALA A 427 17.31 -10.86 64.21
C ALA A 427 17.08 -9.76 63.14
N GLU A 428 18.08 -8.96 62.77
CA GLU A 428 17.90 -7.81 61.88
C GLU A 428 18.00 -8.14 60.40
N ARG A 429 18.74 -9.18 60.04
CA ARG A 429 18.98 -9.55 58.64
C ARG A 429 17.88 -10.36 57.98
N THR A 430 16.97 -10.96 58.78
CA THR A 430 15.87 -11.75 58.19
C THR A 430 14.77 -10.87 57.58
N ARG A 431 14.68 -9.61 57.98
CA ARG A 431 13.66 -8.68 57.43
C ARG A 431 14.05 -8.04 56.09
N GLU A 432 15.34 -7.90 55.82
CA GLU A 432 15.79 -7.27 54.57
C GLU A 432 15.66 -8.19 53.35
N LEU A 433 15.77 -9.51 53.58
CA LEU A 433 15.65 -10.49 52.48
C LEU A 433 14.24 -10.59 51.90
N ALA A 434 13.21 -10.30 52.72
CA ALA A 434 11.83 -10.40 52.27
C ALA A 434 11.40 -9.25 51.32
N ALA A 435 11.96 -8.05 51.50
CA ALA A 435 11.61 -6.87 50.69
C ALA A 435 12.23 -6.90 49.29
N ALA A 436 13.45 -7.43 49.16
CA ALA A 436 14.14 -7.49 47.85
C ALA A 436 13.51 -8.49 46.89
N ASN A 437 12.96 -9.60 47.43
CA ASN A 437 12.31 -10.62 46.59
C ASN A 437 10.98 -10.16 45.95
N HIS A 438 10.31 -9.23 46.59
CA HIS A 438 9.06 -8.68 46.09
C HIS A 438 9.25 -7.74 44.87
N THR A 439 10.38 -7.03 44.86
CA THR A 439 10.68 -6.09 43.77
C THR A 439 11.11 -6.82 42.49
N LEU A 440 11.79 -7.96 42.61
CA LEU A 440 12.22 -8.78 41.48
C LEU A 440 11.06 -9.44 40.74
N LEU A 441 10.05 -9.90 41.50
CA LEU A 441 8.86 -10.54 40.91
C LEU A 441 7.98 -9.56 40.13
N SER A 442 7.89 -8.31 40.56
CA SER A 442 7.08 -7.29 39.88
C SER A 442 7.69 -6.86 38.52
N ALA A 443 9.02 -6.79 38.43
CA ALA A 443 9.72 -6.46 37.18
C ALA A 443 9.59 -7.57 36.14
N GLN A 444 9.59 -8.84 36.58
CA GLN A 444 9.40 -9.99 35.68
C GLN A 444 8.02 -10.05 35.06
N GLN A 445 6.98 -9.65 35.80
CA GLN A 445 5.61 -9.61 35.28
C GLN A 445 5.40 -8.52 34.21
N GLN A 446 6.11 -7.41 34.31
CA GLN A 446 6.01 -6.30 33.34
C GLN A 446 6.67 -6.65 32.00
N LEU A 447 7.79 -7.37 32.03
CA LEU A 447 8.45 -7.88 30.83
C LEU A 447 7.58 -8.88 30.06
N PHE A 448 6.92 -9.78 30.77
CA PHE A 448 6.06 -10.81 30.16
C PHE A 448 4.85 -10.21 29.42
N LYS A 449 4.33 -9.07 29.92
CA LYS A 449 3.21 -8.36 29.29
C LYS A 449 3.60 -7.65 27.98
N SER A 450 4.81 -7.13 27.91
CA SER A 450 5.37 -6.47 26.71
C SER A 450 5.66 -7.48 25.59
N GLU A 451 6.21 -8.63 25.95
CA GLU A 451 6.52 -9.72 25.00
C GLU A 451 5.26 -10.31 24.36
N LYS A 452 4.19 -10.43 25.15
CA LYS A 452 2.89 -10.95 24.67
C LYS A 452 2.23 -10.01 23.65
N LEU A 453 2.37 -8.70 23.81
CA LEU A 453 1.83 -7.71 22.86
C LEU A 453 2.62 -7.68 21.55
N ALA A 454 3.94 -7.85 21.58
CA ALA A 454 4.77 -7.91 20.39
C ALA A 454 4.45 -9.16 19.53
N ALA A 455 4.24 -10.31 20.19
CA ALA A 455 3.87 -11.55 19.50
C ALA A 455 2.50 -11.48 18.80
N ILE A 456 1.52 -10.83 19.44
CA ILE A 456 0.17 -10.62 18.84
C ILE A 456 0.27 -9.71 17.62
N GLY A 457 1.15 -8.70 17.65
CA GLY A 457 1.37 -7.80 16.53
C GLY A 457 1.93 -8.49 15.28
N GLN A 458 2.84 -9.43 15.48
CA GLN A 458 3.47 -10.17 14.40
C GLN A 458 2.54 -11.19 13.75
N LEU A 459 1.73 -11.88 14.57
CA LEU A 459 0.72 -12.84 14.08
C LEU A 459 -0.41 -12.16 13.31
N ALA A 460 -0.88 -11.01 13.79
CA ALA A 460 -1.94 -10.25 13.13
C ALA A 460 -1.52 -9.77 11.73
N ALA A 461 -0.26 -9.39 11.54
CA ALA A 461 0.26 -8.95 10.24
C ALA A 461 0.36 -10.11 9.24
N GLY A 462 0.83 -11.28 9.66
CA GLY A 462 0.90 -12.47 8.82
C GLY A 462 -0.49 -12.94 8.39
N THR A 463 -1.40 -13.06 9.35
CA THR A 463 -2.79 -13.51 9.11
C THR A 463 -3.54 -12.56 8.18
N ALA A 464 -3.29 -11.25 8.30
CA ALA A 464 -3.92 -10.26 7.43
C ALA A 464 -3.48 -10.38 5.96
N HIS A 465 -2.21 -10.68 5.71
CA HIS A 465 -1.71 -10.96 4.36
C HIS A 465 -2.33 -12.24 3.77
N GLU A 466 -2.43 -13.30 4.58
CA GLU A 466 -3.01 -14.58 4.16
C GLU A 466 -4.53 -14.49 3.93
N ILE A 467 -5.24 -13.62 4.62
CA ILE A 467 -6.67 -13.39 4.38
C ILE A 467 -6.89 -12.48 3.16
N ASN A 468 -6.06 -11.46 2.96
CA ASN A 468 -6.24 -10.55 1.84
C ASN A 468 -6.04 -11.23 0.47
N ASN A 469 -5.18 -12.26 0.40
CA ASN A 469 -4.93 -13.01 -0.83
C ASN A 469 -6.19 -13.73 -1.36
N PRO A 470 -6.85 -14.63 -0.59
CA PRO A 470 -8.07 -15.29 -1.05
C PRO A 470 -9.22 -14.30 -1.28
N VAL A 471 -9.30 -13.24 -0.50
CA VAL A 471 -10.32 -12.18 -0.65
C VAL A 471 -10.17 -11.48 -2.00
N ALA A 472 -8.94 -11.20 -2.45
CA ALA A 472 -8.69 -10.62 -3.76
C ALA A 472 -9.09 -11.56 -4.91
N VAL A 473 -8.82 -12.87 -4.76
CA VAL A 473 -9.23 -13.90 -5.74
C VAL A 473 -10.75 -14.01 -5.83
N ILE A 474 -11.45 -14.00 -4.68
CA ILE A 474 -12.92 -14.05 -4.65
C ILE A 474 -13.50 -12.81 -5.34
N GLN A 475 -12.94 -11.63 -5.07
CA GLN A 475 -13.39 -10.39 -5.70
C GLN A 475 -13.21 -10.43 -7.22
N GLY A 476 -12.03 -10.85 -7.71
CA GLY A 476 -11.76 -10.98 -9.14
C GLY A 476 -12.72 -11.98 -9.84
N ASN A 477 -13.01 -13.10 -9.18
CA ASN A 477 -13.94 -14.09 -9.72
C ASN A 477 -15.39 -13.56 -9.76
N LEU A 478 -15.82 -12.76 -8.79
CA LEU A 478 -17.14 -12.13 -8.78
C LEU A 478 -17.28 -11.09 -9.92
N GLU A 479 -16.23 -10.35 -10.19
CA GLU A 479 -16.17 -9.39 -11.28
C GLU A 479 -16.20 -10.12 -12.62
N LEU A 480 -15.41 -11.19 -12.75
CA LEU A 480 -15.38 -12.06 -13.94
C LEU A 480 -16.73 -12.73 -14.20
N MET A 481 -17.37 -13.27 -13.15
CA MET A 481 -18.72 -13.86 -13.27
C MET A 481 -19.75 -12.86 -13.79
N GLN A 482 -19.73 -11.64 -13.26
CA GLN A 482 -20.66 -10.60 -13.67
C GLN A 482 -20.46 -10.22 -15.14
N GLU A 483 -19.21 -10.19 -15.59
CA GLU A 483 -18.85 -9.84 -16.95
C GLU A 483 -19.17 -10.99 -17.95
N LEU A 484 -18.89 -12.23 -17.57
CA LEU A 484 -19.21 -13.41 -18.39
C LEU A 484 -20.72 -13.64 -18.57
N LEU A 485 -21.50 -13.32 -17.55
CA LEU A 485 -22.94 -13.50 -17.59
C LEU A 485 -23.65 -12.37 -18.36
N GLY A 486 -23.04 -11.18 -18.47
CA GLY A 486 -23.61 -10.05 -19.19
C GLY A 486 -25.07 -9.79 -18.79
N GLU A 487 -25.99 -9.72 -19.73
CA GLU A 487 -27.42 -9.53 -19.46
C GLU A 487 -28.07 -10.74 -18.74
N ALA A 488 -27.52 -11.94 -18.87
CA ALA A 488 -27.99 -13.12 -18.15
C ALA A 488 -27.69 -13.06 -16.63
N ALA A 489 -26.88 -12.12 -16.22
CA ALA A 489 -26.63 -11.87 -14.80
C ALA A 489 -27.83 -11.27 -14.06
N ALA A 490 -28.81 -10.70 -14.74
CA ALA A 490 -29.92 -9.96 -14.14
C ALA A 490 -30.63 -10.71 -12.97
N PRO A 491 -30.90 -12.02 -13.03
CA PRO A 491 -31.54 -12.74 -11.94
C PRO A 491 -30.65 -12.93 -10.71
N VAL A 492 -29.31 -12.94 -10.91
CA VAL A 492 -28.31 -13.22 -9.85
C VAL A 492 -27.49 -11.98 -9.46
N LEU A 493 -27.78 -10.84 -10.07
CA LEU A 493 -27.12 -9.56 -9.75
C LEU A 493 -27.23 -9.16 -8.26
N PRO A 494 -28.36 -9.38 -7.56
CA PRO A 494 -28.46 -9.08 -6.15
C PRO A 494 -27.47 -9.91 -5.32
N GLU A 495 -27.34 -11.21 -5.65
CA GLU A 495 -26.46 -12.15 -4.95
C GLU A 495 -24.98 -11.81 -5.20
N ILE A 496 -24.62 -11.49 -6.45
CA ILE A 496 -23.26 -11.04 -6.77
C ILE A 496 -22.93 -9.74 -6.04
N ARG A 497 -23.89 -8.83 -5.95
CA ARG A 497 -23.71 -7.57 -5.20
C ARG A 497 -23.52 -7.85 -3.71
N LEU A 498 -24.34 -8.72 -3.13
CA LEU A 498 -24.23 -9.11 -1.73
C LEU A 498 -22.86 -9.77 -1.44
N MET A 499 -22.41 -10.68 -2.29
CA MET A 499 -21.10 -11.30 -2.15
C MET A 499 -19.97 -10.27 -2.24
N ARG A 500 -20.05 -9.31 -3.15
CA ARG A 500 -19.08 -8.21 -3.28
C ARG A 500 -19.04 -7.34 -2.01
N GLU A 501 -20.19 -7.04 -1.44
CA GLU A 501 -20.30 -6.32 -0.18
C GLU A 501 -19.64 -7.09 0.96
N GLN A 502 -19.83 -8.42 1.04
CA GLN A 502 -19.17 -9.25 2.05
C GLN A 502 -17.64 -9.29 1.88
N VAL A 503 -17.16 -9.41 0.66
CA VAL A 503 -15.73 -9.34 0.33
C VAL A 503 -15.14 -8.00 0.80
N GLN A 504 -15.82 -6.91 0.51
CA GLN A 504 -15.41 -5.57 0.93
C GLN A 504 -15.43 -5.44 2.47
N ARG A 505 -16.41 -6.05 3.12
CA ARG A 505 -16.52 -6.08 4.58
C ARG A 505 -15.37 -6.84 5.24
N ILE A 506 -14.98 -8.00 4.69
CA ILE A 506 -13.82 -8.77 5.17
C ILE A 506 -12.55 -7.91 5.08
N ARG A 507 -12.31 -7.25 3.96
CA ARG A 507 -11.14 -6.37 3.76
C ARG A 507 -11.06 -5.26 4.81
N LEU A 508 -12.20 -4.63 5.11
CA LEU A 508 -12.29 -3.59 6.14
C LEU A 508 -11.98 -4.13 7.54
N ILE A 509 -12.43 -5.35 7.86
CA ILE A 509 -12.14 -5.98 9.15
C ILE A 509 -10.66 -6.29 9.29
N VAL A 510 -10.04 -6.85 8.24
CA VAL A 510 -8.61 -7.19 8.22
C VAL A 510 -7.74 -5.93 8.33
N ALA A 511 -8.09 -4.86 7.62
CA ALA A 511 -7.39 -3.58 7.71
C ALA A 511 -7.43 -3.00 9.13
N LYS A 512 -8.60 -3.09 9.80
CA LYS A 512 -8.77 -2.64 11.18
C LYS A 512 -8.04 -3.52 12.20
N LEU A 513 -7.93 -4.83 11.96
CA LEU A 513 -7.16 -5.76 12.79
C LEU A 513 -5.66 -5.44 12.75
N LEU A 514 -5.15 -5.11 11.55
CA LEU A 514 -3.76 -4.69 11.36
C LEU A 514 -3.44 -3.39 12.12
N GLN A 515 -4.36 -2.44 12.10
CA GLN A 515 -4.21 -1.17 12.81
C GLN A 515 -4.16 -1.36 14.34
N TYR A 516 -4.90 -2.36 14.88
CA TYR A 516 -4.83 -2.72 16.29
C TYR A 516 -3.50 -3.36 16.69
N ALA A 517 -2.93 -4.16 15.79
CA ALA A 517 -1.72 -4.94 16.06
C ALA A 517 -0.42 -4.12 16.02
N ARG A 518 -0.43 -2.92 15.40
CA ARG A 518 0.74 -2.05 15.27
C ARG A 518 0.38 -0.57 15.39
N PRO A 519 0.02 -0.10 16.60
CA PRO A 519 -0.32 1.30 16.79
C PRO A 519 0.83 2.27 16.50
N SER A 520 2.09 1.83 16.61
CA SER A 520 3.28 2.67 16.48
C SER A 520 3.82 2.85 15.06
N GLU A 521 3.42 2.02 14.09
CA GLU A 521 3.86 2.19 12.68
C GLU A 521 3.14 3.35 11.96
N TYR A 522 2.06 3.86 12.55
CA TYR A 522 1.24 4.95 11.98
C TYR A 522 1.35 6.27 12.76
N ALA A 523 2.20 6.34 13.76
CA ALA A 523 2.51 7.59 14.45
C ALA A 523 3.39 8.48 13.53
N GLY A 524 2.77 9.09 12.53
CA GLY A 524 3.39 10.12 11.71
C GLY A 524 3.60 11.41 12.53
N ASP A 525 4.54 12.23 12.08
CA ASP A 525 4.87 13.49 12.75
C ASP A 525 3.66 14.41 12.88
N LEU A 526 3.55 15.06 14.04
CA LEU A 526 2.58 16.12 14.26
C LEU A 526 2.97 17.33 13.40
N GLN A 527 2.03 17.81 12.61
CA GLN A 527 2.21 18.98 11.75
C GLN A 527 1.13 20.02 11.97
N GLN A 528 1.41 21.25 11.60
CA GLN A 528 0.38 22.27 11.59
C GLN A 528 -0.60 22.00 10.45
N VAL A 529 -1.84 21.73 10.80
CA VAL A 529 -2.89 21.35 9.88
C VAL A 529 -3.99 22.41 9.90
N GLN A 530 -4.42 22.83 8.73
CA GLN A 530 -5.63 23.62 8.58
C GLN A 530 -6.85 22.70 8.50
N PRO A 531 -7.77 22.73 9.46
CA PRO A 531 -8.94 21.83 9.48
C PRO A 531 -9.80 21.94 8.23
N ARG A 532 -9.91 23.15 7.68
CA ARG A 532 -10.67 23.43 6.46
C ARG A 532 -10.20 22.57 5.28
N GLU A 533 -8.89 22.43 5.10
CA GLU A 533 -8.33 21.62 4.01
C GLU A 533 -8.64 20.14 4.22
N VAL A 534 -8.46 19.66 5.47
CA VAL A 534 -8.73 18.25 5.77
C VAL A 534 -10.21 17.90 5.61
N PHE A 535 -11.10 18.82 5.96
CA PHE A 535 -12.51 18.66 5.67
C PHE A 535 -12.79 18.61 4.17
N GLN A 536 -12.13 19.45 3.37
CA GLN A 536 -12.30 19.47 1.92
C GLN A 536 -11.80 18.17 1.29
N ASP A 537 -10.63 17.70 1.68
CA ASP A 537 -10.06 16.44 1.21
C ASP A 537 -10.92 15.23 1.62
N SER A 538 -11.45 15.27 2.85
CA SER A 538 -12.36 14.23 3.33
C SER A 538 -13.65 14.20 2.52
N LEU A 539 -14.20 15.37 2.17
CA LEU A 539 -15.39 15.46 1.33
C LEU A 539 -15.17 14.95 -0.09
N LEU A 540 -13.97 15.16 -0.66
CA LEU A 540 -13.63 14.62 -1.99
C LEU A 540 -13.68 13.09 -2.00
N LEU A 541 -13.17 12.45 -0.94
CA LEU A 541 -13.12 11.00 -0.83
C LEU A 541 -14.50 10.36 -0.65
N VAL A 542 -15.43 11.06 -0.01
CA VAL A 542 -16.80 10.56 0.22
C VAL A 542 -17.83 11.13 -0.76
N GLY A 543 -17.37 11.92 -1.74
CA GLY A 543 -18.24 12.67 -2.66
C GLY A 543 -19.20 11.80 -3.47
N TYR A 544 -18.76 10.61 -3.86
CA TYR A 544 -19.61 9.65 -4.56
C TYR A 544 -20.81 9.20 -3.70
N GLN A 545 -20.55 8.90 -2.41
CA GLN A 545 -21.61 8.47 -1.49
C GLN A 545 -22.57 9.60 -1.14
N MET A 546 -22.07 10.84 -1.03
CA MET A 546 -22.90 12.02 -0.80
C MET A 546 -23.83 12.32 -1.98
N ASN A 547 -23.30 12.26 -3.21
CA ASN A 547 -24.10 12.47 -4.41
C ASN A 547 -25.19 11.41 -4.58
N ARG A 548 -24.85 10.15 -4.30
CA ARG A 548 -25.82 9.04 -4.31
C ARG A 548 -26.88 9.18 -3.21
N GLY A 549 -26.50 9.72 -2.07
CA GLY A 549 -27.38 9.95 -0.93
C GLY A 549 -28.17 11.26 -1.00
N ASN A 550 -28.02 12.08 -2.02
CA ASN A 550 -28.64 13.41 -2.14
C ASN A 550 -28.45 14.29 -0.89
N ILE A 551 -27.20 14.38 -0.41
CA ILE A 551 -26.83 15.07 0.82
C ILE A 551 -26.25 16.45 0.50
N ALA A 552 -26.91 17.49 1.02
CA ALA A 552 -26.42 18.87 0.95
C ALA A 552 -25.36 19.11 2.05
N VAL A 553 -24.26 19.76 1.69
CA VAL A 553 -23.20 20.07 2.65
C VAL A 553 -23.19 21.55 2.99
N VAL A 554 -23.37 21.86 4.26
CA VAL A 554 -23.25 23.21 4.82
C VAL A 554 -21.90 23.31 5.53
N LYS A 555 -21.13 24.33 5.19
CA LYS A 555 -19.79 24.56 5.75
C LYS A 555 -19.81 25.84 6.58
N GLN A 556 -19.45 25.74 7.85
CA GLN A 556 -19.45 26.84 8.80
C GLN A 556 -18.06 27.00 9.41
N TRP A 557 -17.26 27.87 8.84
CA TRP A 557 -15.89 28.13 9.28
C TRP A 557 -15.84 29.40 10.11
N HIS A 558 -15.75 29.27 11.43
CA HIS A 558 -15.69 30.39 12.37
C HIS A 558 -14.30 30.53 13.01
N SER A 559 -13.34 29.71 12.58
CA SER A 559 -11.94 29.82 12.98
C SER A 559 -11.02 29.66 11.78
N SER A 560 -9.92 30.41 11.78
CA SER A 560 -8.80 30.27 10.86
C SER A 560 -7.57 29.62 11.53
N ALA A 561 -7.70 29.16 12.77
CA ALA A 561 -6.64 28.56 13.54
C ALA A 561 -6.16 27.23 12.91
N THR A 562 -4.87 26.97 13.03
CA THR A 562 -4.27 25.69 12.71
C THR A 562 -4.18 24.83 13.98
N LEU A 563 -4.26 23.53 13.83
CA LEU A 563 -4.03 22.59 14.92
C LEU A 563 -2.76 21.78 14.68
N LEU A 564 -2.09 21.42 15.74
CA LEU A 564 -0.95 20.51 15.68
C LEU A 564 -1.47 19.08 15.76
N ALA A 565 -1.51 18.40 14.63
CA ALA A 565 -2.05 17.05 14.54
C ALA A 565 -1.42 16.25 13.41
N ASN A 566 -1.59 14.95 13.44
CA ASN A 566 -1.33 14.11 12.30
C ASN A 566 -2.47 14.29 11.28
N ARG A 567 -2.15 14.80 10.09
CA ARG A 567 -3.14 15.08 9.02
C ARG A 567 -3.95 13.84 8.63
N PHE A 568 -3.28 12.68 8.52
CA PHE A 568 -3.94 11.44 8.11
C PHE A 568 -4.88 10.91 9.19
N GLU A 569 -4.48 10.98 10.46
CA GLU A 569 -5.31 10.59 11.60
C GLU A 569 -6.55 11.48 11.68
N LEU A 570 -6.36 12.79 11.57
CA LEU A 570 -7.47 13.74 11.55
C LEU A 570 -8.42 13.48 10.37
N GLN A 571 -7.87 13.25 9.19
CA GLN A 571 -8.65 12.93 8.00
C GLN A 571 -9.46 11.63 8.19
N GLN A 572 -8.85 10.61 8.77
CA GLN A 572 -9.52 9.35 9.05
C GLN A 572 -10.67 9.50 10.06
N ILE A 573 -10.46 10.31 11.11
CA ILE A 573 -11.54 10.65 12.06
C ILE A 573 -12.69 11.32 11.31
N LEU A 574 -12.39 12.33 10.48
CA LEU A 574 -13.40 13.07 9.74
C LEU A 574 -14.15 12.19 8.75
N ILE A 575 -13.46 11.35 8.01
CA ILE A 575 -14.06 10.38 7.08
C ILE A 575 -15.01 9.44 7.84
N ASN A 576 -14.57 8.89 8.97
CA ASN A 576 -15.41 8.01 9.79
C ASN A 576 -16.70 8.71 10.27
N LEU A 577 -16.56 9.96 10.73
CA LEU A 577 -17.71 10.75 11.19
C LEU A 577 -18.65 11.13 10.04
N ILE A 578 -18.10 11.57 8.90
CA ILE A 578 -18.88 11.94 7.72
C ILE A 578 -19.61 10.71 7.16
N LEU A 579 -18.97 9.56 7.06
CA LEU A 579 -19.60 8.32 6.62
C LEU A 579 -20.72 7.87 7.55
N ASN A 580 -20.53 8.04 8.87
CA ASN A 580 -21.58 7.76 9.84
C ASN A 580 -22.79 8.70 9.67
N ALA A 581 -22.54 9.99 9.42
CA ALA A 581 -23.56 10.99 9.14
C ALA A 581 -24.32 10.68 7.83
N ILE A 582 -23.58 10.33 6.74
CA ILE A 582 -24.21 9.90 5.47
C ILE A 582 -25.13 8.70 5.69
N GLN A 583 -24.67 7.72 6.44
CA GLN A 583 -25.46 6.52 6.74
C GLN A 583 -26.67 6.79 7.65
N ALA A 584 -26.62 7.86 8.44
CA ALA A 584 -27.77 8.29 9.25
C ALA A 584 -28.85 9.00 8.43
N MET A 585 -28.54 9.38 7.18
CA MET A 585 -29.42 10.12 6.27
C MET A 585 -29.75 9.35 4.98
N PRO A 586 -30.40 8.17 5.06
CA PRO A 586 -30.60 7.31 3.88
C PRO A 586 -31.56 7.91 2.83
N GLN A 587 -32.36 8.88 3.19
CA GLN A 587 -33.29 9.57 2.29
C GLN A 587 -32.79 10.97 1.87
N GLY A 588 -31.52 11.25 2.06
CA GLY A 588 -30.95 12.57 1.90
C GLY A 588 -31.03 13.42 3.16
N GLY A 589 -30.33 14.52 3.16
CA GLY A 589 -30.29 15.42 4.32
C GLY A 589 -29.25 16.51 4.21
N VAL A 590 -28.95 17.12 5.34
CA VAL A 590 -27.98 18.20 5.46
C VAL A 590 -26.86 17.79 6.40
N LEU A 591 -25.65 17.75 5.87
CA LEU A 591 -24.41 17.54 6.62
C LEU A 591 -23.79 18.90 6.93
N THR A 592 -23.72 19.27 8.19
CA THR A 592 -23.07 20.51 8.62
C THR A 592 -21.68 20.21 9.18
N LEU A 593 -20.68 20.85 8.57
CA LEU A 593 -19.30 20.78 9.01
C LEU A 593 -18.90 22.13 9.59
N SER A 594 -18.42 22.13 10.81
CA SER A 594 -18.03 23.39 11.45
C SER A 594 -16.70 23.30 12.21
N ALA A 595 -16.03 24.44 12.28
CA ALA A 595 -14.84 24.65 13.07
C ALA A 595 -14.96 25.95 13.86
N HIS A 596 -14.89 25.84 15.19
CA HIS A 596 -14.98 26.97 16.11
C HIS A 596 -13.83 26.95 17.10
N ASP A 597 -13.37 28.13 17.50
CA ASP A 597 -12.46 28.26 18.63
C ASP A 597 -13.18 27.84 19.92
N ALA A 598 -12.56 26.96 20.67
CA ALA A 598 -13.10 26.47 21.94
C ALA A 598 -11.94 26.16 22.90
N PRO A 599 -12.06 26.51 24.18
CA PRO A 599 -11.04 26.14 25.16
C PRO A 599 -11.00 24.60 25.32
N GLY A 600 -9.79 24.05 25.39
CA GLY A 600 -9.55 22.66 25.73
C GLY A 600 -10.00 22.35 27.17
N SER A 601 -10.04 21.07 27.52
CA SER A 601 -10.34 20.62 28.89
C SER A 601 -9.31 21.09 29.91
N ASP A 602 -8.13 21.49 29.47
CA ASP A 602 -7.02 22.05 30.25
C ASP A 602 -6.99 23.60 30.26
N GLY A 603 -8.02 24.25 29.70
CA GLY A 603 -8.13 25.70 29.63
C GLY A 603 -7.25 26.39 28.57
N ARG A 604 -6.50 25.62 27.78
CA ARG A 604 -5.68 26.16 26.67
C ARG A 604 -6.55 26.49 25.46
N PRO A 605 -6.15 27.45 24.61
CA PRO A 605 -6.83 27.69 23.34
C PRO A 605 -6.87 26.40 22.50
N GLY A 606 -8.05 26.01 22.06
CA GLY A 606 -8.27 24.82 21.27
C GLY A 606 -9.25 25.07 20.14
N LEU A 607 -9.50 24.05 19.37
CA LEU A 607 -10.41 24.08 18.23
C LEU A 607 -11.43 22.94 18.34
N ARG A 608 -12.71 23.30 18.21
CA ARG A 608 -13.78 22.31 18.14
C ARG A 608 -14.14 22.09 16.68
N LEU A 609 -13.93 20.87 16.21
CA LEU A 609 -14.38 20.40 14.90
C LEU A 609 -15.67 19.61 15.12
N SER A 610 -16.71 19.94 14.34
CA SER A 610 -17.99 19.24 14.44
C SER A 610 -18.45 18.76 13.08
N VAL A 611 -18.99 17.56 13.09
CA VAL A 611 -19.71 16.94 11.98
C VAL A 611 -21.13 16.69 12.51
N ALA A 612 -22.11 17.39 12.00
CA ALA A 612 -23.50 17.26 12.41
C ALA A 612 -24.37 16.89 11.21
N ASP A 613 -25.29 15.99 11.43
CA ASP A 613 -26.29 15.55 10.46
C ASP A 613 -27.71 15.81 11.02
N ASN A 614 -28.67 15.83 10.14
CA ASN A 614 -30.08 15.88 10.47
C ASN A 614 -30.77 14.53 10.23
N GLY A 615 -30.04 13.44 10.38
CA GLY A 615 -30.53 12.07 10.20
C GLY A 615 -31.34 11.53 11.38
N ASN A 616 -31.38 10.21 11.47
CA ASN A 616 -32.24 9.50 12.43
C ASN A 616 -31.78 9.61 13.90
N GLY A 617 -30.64 10.20 14.17
CA GLY A 617 -30.06 10.33 15.52
C GLY A 617 -29.63 8.99 16.13
N ILE A 618 -29.27 9.04 17.41
CA ILE A 618 -28.79 7.88 18.19
C ILE A 618 -29.73 7.72 19.41
N ALA A 619 -30.17 6.50 19.68
CA ALA A 619 -31.02 6.20 20.82
C ALA A 619 -30.25 6.43 22.13
N GLU A 620 -30.93 6.96 23.15
CA GLU A 620 -30.33 7.29 24.44
C GLU A 620 -29.71 6.07 25.15
N ALA A 621 -30.31 4.89 24.95
CA ALA A 621 -29.79 3.62 25.46
C ALA A 621 -28.44 3.22 24.84
N ASP A 622 -28.14 3.67 23.63
CA ASP A 622 -26.91 3.32 22.91
C ASP A 622 -25.77 4.31 23.20
N MET A 623 -26.05 5.49 23.73
CA MET A 623 -25.09 6.55 23.98
C MET A 623 -23.95 6.12 24.92
N ALA A 624 -24.23 5.33 25.95
CA ALA A 624 -23.23 4.86 26.91
C ALA A 624 -22.23 3.86 26.29
N ARG A 625 -22.63 3.17 25.21
CA ARG A 625 -21.87 2.11 24.57
C ARG A 625 -21.31 2.50 23.21
N LEU A 626 -21.52 3.74 22.80
CA LEU A 626 -21.21 4.27 21.48
C LEU A 626 -19.73 4.08 21.09
N PHE A 627 -18.85 4.08 22.08
CA PHE A 627 -17.42 3.93 21.90
C PHE A 627 -16.90 2.52 22.27
N ASP A 628 -17.78 1.59 22.63
CA ASP A 628 -17.37 0.21 22.88
C ASP A 628 -16.91 -0.44 21.57
N PRO A 629 -15.80 -1.20 21.57
CA PRO A 629 -15.36 -1.89 20.37
C PRO A 629 -16.40 -2.92 19.91
N PHE A 630 -16.64 -2.99 18.62
CA PHE A 630 -17.61 -3.87 17.97
C PHE A 630 -19.09 -3.52 18.24
N PHE A 631 -19.38 -2.47 18.99
CA PHE A 631 -20.74 -2.03 19.19
C PHE A 631 -21.25 -1.29 17.95
N THR A 632 -22.39 -1.74 17.41
CA THR A 632 -23.08 -1.09 16.29
C THR A 632 -24.57 -1.40 16.35
N SER A 633 -25.40 -0.38 16.11
CA SER A 633 -26.83 -0.51 15.92
C SER A 633 -27.25 -0.75 14.47
N LYS A 634 -26.29 -0.82 13.54
CA LYS A 634 -26.50 -0.95 12.09
C LYS A 634 -26.23 -2.37 11.62
N HIS A 635 -27.07 -2.88 10.71
CA HIS A 635 -26.96 -4.25 10.17
C HIS A 635 -25.60 -4.53 9.49
N ASP A 636 -24.98 -3.51 8.87
CA ASP A 636 -23.71 -3.61 8.15
C ASP A 636 -22.53 -2.87 8.83
N GLY A 637 -22.73 -2.41 10.06
CA GLY A 637 -21.74 -1.67 10.81
C GLY A 637 -20.68 -2.59 11.44
N THR A 638 -19.41 -2.23 11.35
CA THR A 638 -18.31 -2.97 12.01
C THR A 638 -18.16 -2.63 13.49
N GLY A 639 -18.82 -1.56 14.00
CA GLY A 639 -18.73 -1.09 15.37
C GLY A 639 -17.34 -0.62 15.83
N LEU A 640 -16.41 -0.43 14.90
CA LEU A 640 -15.02 -0.03 15.21
C LEU A 640 -14.72 1.45 14.92
N GLY A 641 -15.54 2.11 14.10
CA GLY A 641 -15.25 3.48 13.64
C GLY A 641 -15.18 4.51 14.77
N LEU A 642 -16.17 4.54 15.64
CA LEU A 642 -16.21 5.50 16.76
C LEU A 642 -15.26 5.12 17.89
N TRP A 643 -15.05 3.84 18.13
CA TRP A 643 -14.04 3.38 19.09
C TRP A 643 -12.61 3.82 18.66
N VAL A 644 -12.26 3.71 17.39
CA VAL A 644 -10.99 4.23 16.85
C VAL A 644 -10.89 5.74 17.07
N CYS A 645 -11.97 6.49 16.84
CA CYS A 645 -12.00 7.94 17.09
C CYS A 645 -11.77 8.29 18.57
N GLN A 646 -12.22 7.46 19.52
CA GLN A 646 -11.99 7.65 20.95
C GLN A 646 -10.53 7.42 21.33
N GLY A 647 -9.87 6.40 20.77
CA GLY A 647 -8.45 6.12 21.04
C GLY A 647 -7.55 7.30 20.68
N TRP A 648 -7.86 8.04 19.63
CA TRP A 648 -7.09 9.21 19.19
C TRP A 648 -7.42 10.50 19.98
N ARG A 649 -8.58 10.59 20.58
CA ARG A 649 -8.94 11.70 21.47
C ARG A 649 -7.96 11.86 22.65
N SER A 650 -7.38 10.77 23.12
CA SER A 650 -6.41 10.78 24.20
C SER A 650 -5.00 11.23 23.77
N VAL A 651 -4.66 11.16 22.49
CA VAL A 651 -3.36 11.59 21.96
C VAL A 651 -3.35 13.08 21.60
N VAL A 652 -4.49 13.64 21.20
CA VAL A 652 -4.62 15.07 20.86
C VAL A 652 -4.79 15.94 22.10
N ALA A 653 -5.10 15.36 23.25
CA ALA A 653 -5.31 16.09 24.51
C ALA A 653 -4.04 16.15 25.41
N ALA A 654 -2.87 15.68 24.94
CA ALA A 654 -1.60 15.71 25.69
C ALA A 654 -0.69 16.88 25.29
#